data_983b6afe2fcc50ec7a86ed0fde55a1dd
#
_entry.id   983b6afe2fcc50ec7a86ed0fde55a1dd
#
_cell.length_a   1.000
_cell.length_b   1.000
_cell.length_c   1.000
_cell.angle_alpha   90.00
_cell.angle_beta   90.00
_cell.angle_gamma   90.00
#
_symmetry.space_group_name_H-M   'P 1'
#
loop_
_entity.id
_entity.type
_entity.pdbx_description
1 polymer ?
#
loop_
_entity_poly.entity_id
_entity_poly.type
_entity_poly.pdbx_seq_one_letter_code
_entity_poly.pdbx_strand_id
1 'polypeptide(L)'
;LRDIEQAIRDNPRTSRVVHDSGEVDAALANVAQRFTRSYVWPYQLHASIGPSCAVADYQPDSLQVWSGTQNPHLLRADLAWLLERPEETIEVNRMEAAGCYGRNCADDVAADAALLSRAVGQPVRVQLTRAQEHVWEPKGTAQLMEVDGGLDAQGNPQVYDFTTSYPSNGAPTLALLLTGRVDPVALAYEMGDRTSIPPYDFPHLRVTIEDMAPIVRASWMRGVSALPNTFAHESYMDELAHAAGVDPVEYRLRYIQDDRAAELMRATAARADWTPRTAIQQTASEPGILRGRGFAYARYIHSKFPGFGAAWAAWVADVAIDKQSGEIAVTRITVGHDAGMMINPEGVKHQIHGNVIQSTSRVLKEQVTIESNLIASQEWGSYPILTFPEVPDIDVMMVPRPHEPPLGAGESASVPSAAAIANAVFDATGIRFRELPITADKLRQALNGPDPQPEPQLAAPVSTARRRSRKWALGGVTGLLGLAAGVAINALPWRAPIAPVTPPAAGSWSAEMLERGRQVAAAGDCAVCHTTEGGATNAGGLKMETPFGTLYTTNITPDKQTGIGSWSFNAFDRAMRQGISRDGHHLYPAFPYTSFRQLSEGDMQALYAWLMSQPAVHQAPPENQMRFPYNLRFLMAGWNALYLGRGEYQPDPRKGAEWNRGAYLVNGAGHCGACHSPRNLLGAEKRGDNFLAGGWVDGWEAPALNQLNKAPQPWTAQSLYNYLRSGYDAQHGVAAGPMAPVVSHLATLPEADVRAMASYLADINGQAARPVAAPVAKPAWNTATGERLFKGACQACHSASEGGPQLFGVSPSMANSSSITSATPDNLLQVVLHGIDKPATDALGYMPGFAASLSDKQVADIAAWLRQRYAPDQPAWQNLSEKVAQVRANPGSH
;
A
#
# COMPACT_ATOMS: atom_id res chain seq x y z
N LEU A 1 17.84 26.82 -0.16
CA LEU A 1 17.21 25.97 0.88
C LEU A 1 17.81 24.56 0.96
N ARG A 2 19.03 24.32 0.45
CA ARG A 2 19.71 23.02 0.61
C ARG A 2 20.24 22.83 2.04
N ASP A 3 20.59 23.91 2.70
CA ASP A 3 21.03 23.96 4.09
C ASP A 3 19.99 24.73 4.90
N ILE A 4 19.16 23.98 5.63
CA ILE A 4 18.05 24.54 6.43
C ILE A 4 18.58 25.28 7.65
N GLU A 5 19.62 24.76 8.29
CA GLU A 5 20.23 25.44 9.44
C GLU A 5 20.72 26.82 9.04
N GLN A 6 21.49 26.91 7.96
CA GLN A 6 21.99 28.19 7.48
C GLN A 6 20.85 29.14 7.04
N ALA A 7 19.82 28.61 6.41
CA ALA A 7 18.65 29.40 5.99
C ALA A 7 17.90 30.00 7.19
N ILE A 8 17.80 29.26 8.32
CA ILE A 8 17.22 29.79 9.55
C ILE A 8 18.14 30.84 10.17
N ARG A 9 19.46 30.61 10.21
CA ARG A 9 20.45 31.55 10.74
C ARG A 9 20.45 32.88 10.00
N ASP A 10 20.26 32.85 8.69
CA ASP A 10 20.26 34.03 7.82
C ASP A 10 18.91 34.77 7.79
N ASN A 11 17.83 34.15 8.33
CA ASN A 11 16.49 34.73 8.31
C ASN A 11 16.39 35.90 9.32
N PRO A 12 15.86 37.07 8.93
CA PRO A 12 15.60 38.19 9.84
C PRO A 12 14.71 37.78 11.01
N ARG A 13 15.11 38.18 12.23
CA ARG A 13 14.44 37.70 13.46
C ARG A 13 14.28 38.85 14.47
N THR A 14 13.35 38.62 15.40
CA THR A 14 13.15 39.43 16.60
C THR A 14 13.32 38.56 17.83
N SER A 15 14.26 38.91 18.70
CA SER A 15 14.53 38.16 19.93
C SER A 15 13.55 38.52 21.05
N ARG A 16 13.01 37.51 21.72
CA ARG A 16 12.10 37.63 22.83
C ARG A 16 12.54 36.72 23.99
N VAL A 17 13.04 37.30 25.08
CA VAL A 17 13.39 36.54 26.28
C VAL A 17 12.11 36.21 27.04
N VAL A 18 11.81 34.92 27.18
CA VAL A 18 10.58 34.43 27.85
C VAL A 18 10.82 33.96 29.29
N HIS A 19 12.10 33.68 29.63
CA HIS A 19 12.53 33.39 30.98
C HIS A 19 13.98 33.85 31.17
N ASP A 20 14.27 34.46 32.31
CA ASP A 20 15.60 34.86 32.70
C ASP A 20 15.71 34.80 34.24
N SER A 21 16.60 33.96 34.77
CA SER A 21 16.79 33.79 36.19
C SER A 21 18.26 33.51 36.50
N GLY A 22 18.75 34.07 37.63
CA GLY A 22 20.16 33.97 38.03
C GLY A 22 21.07 34.83 37.16
N GLU A 23 22.37 34.48 37.09
CA GLU A 23 23.43 35.22 36.40
C GLU A 23 24.02 34.35 35.29
N VAL A 24 23.30 34.17 34.18
CA VAL A 24 23.60 33.21 33.12
C VAL A 24 25.01 33.40 32.53
N ASP A 25 25.37 34.67 32.15
CA ASP A 25 26.63 34.93 31.48
C ASP A 25 27.84 34.71 32.45
N ALA A 26 27.66 35.08 33.70
CA ALA A 26 28.69 34.84 34.73
C ALA A 26 28.83 33.33 35.03
N ALA A 27 27.73 32.62 35.06
CA ALA A 27 27.72 31.18 35.29
C ALA A 27 28.39 30.41 34.12
N LEU A 28 28.09 30.77 32.87
CA LEU A 28 28.73 30.17 31.68
C LEU A 28 30.25 30.35 31.67
N ALA A 29 30.77 31.47 32.21
CA ALA A 29 32.18 31.73 32.30
C ALA A 29 32.90 30.88 33.40
N ASN A 30 32.16 30.33 34.37
CA ASN A 30 32.70 29.67 35.56
C ASN A 30 32.35 28.18 35.69
N VAL A 31 31.61 27.56 34.75
CA VAL A 31 31.27 26.14 34.79
C VAL A 31 32.51 25.26 34.67
N ALA A 32 32.54 24.12 35.35
CA ALA A 32 33.63 23.18 35.27
C ALA A 32 33.70 22.45 33.92
N GLN A 33 32.53 22.17 33.35
CA GLN A 33 32.40 21.58 32.01
C GLN A 33 31.29 22.32 31.25
N ARG A 34 31.61 22.85 30.07
CA ARG A 34 30.68 23.60 29.20
C ARG A 34 30.26 22.75 28.00
N PHE A 35 28.98 22.76 27.68
CA PHE A 35 28.37 22.01 26.58
C PHE A 35 27.60 22.97 25.69
N THR A 36 28.14 23.34 24.53
CA THR A 36 27.44 24.10 23.52
C THR A 36 26.95 23.17 22.45
N ARG A 37 25.63 23.17 22.18
CA ARG A 37 24.97 22.23 21.26
C ARG A 37 23.94 22.93 20.36
N SER A 38 23.83 22.46 19.12
CA SER A 38 22.78 22.85 18.18
C SER A 38 21.97 21.63 17.79
N TYR A 39 20.67 21.79 17.73
CA TYR A 39 19.71 20.75 17.34
C TYR A 39 18.88 21.27 16.15
N VAL A 40 18.71 20.45 15.11
CA VAL A 40 18.00 20.84 13.89
C VAL A 40 16.80 19.95 13.66
N TRP A 41 15.64 20.60 13.51
CA TRP A 41 14.39 19.94 13.11
C TRP A 41 14.07 20.33 11.66
N PRO A 42 13.80 19.36 10.75
CA PRO A 42 13.57 19.64 9.34
C PRO A 42 12.13 20.11 9.06
N TYR A 43 11.89 20.68 7.88
CA TYR A 43 10.54 20.80 7.34
C TYR A 43 9.95 19.43 7.10
N GLN A 44 8.67 19.25 7.47
CA GLN A 44 7.94 17.99 7.32
C GLN A 44 6.57 18.24 6.69
N LEU A 45 6.02 17.21 6.03
CA LEU A 45 4.65 17.22 5.51
C LEU A 45 3.67 16.82 6.62
N HIS A 46 2.42 17.30 6.56
CA HIS A 46 1.32 16.71 7.35
C HIS A 46 1.08 15.26 6.91
N ALA A 47 1.26 15.01 5.62
CA ALA A 47 1.30 13.67 5.03
C ALA A 47 0.06 12.84 5.41
N SER A 48 -1.13 13.41 5.32
CA SER A 48 -2.37 12.65 5.48
C SER A 48 -2.43 11.50 4.46
N ILE A 49 -2.84 10.30 4.89
CA ILE A 49 -2.84 9.10 4.04
C ILE A 49 -3.73 9.29 2.80
N GLY A 50 -4.92 9.88 2.95
CA GLY A 50 -5.75 10.31 1.82
C GLY A 50 -5.51 11.78 1.48
N PRO A 51 -5.38 12.15 0.19
CA PRO A 51 -5.27 13.54 -0.20
C PRO A 51 -6.49 14.36 0.23
N SER A 52 -6.26 15.64 0.54
CA SER A 52 -7.29 16.58 0.98
C SER A 52 -8.43 16.68 -0.04
N CYS A 53 -9.66 16.65 0.47
CA CYS A 53 -10.89 16.70 -0.31
C CYS A 53 -11.92 17.59 0.39
N ALA A 54 -12.65 18.37 -0.40
CA ALA A 54 -13.81 19.12 0.08
C ALA A 54 -14.93 19.17 -0.96
N VAL A 55 -16.15 19.35 -0.50
CA VAL A 55 -17.31 19.64 -1.32
C VAL A 55 -17.85 21.01 -0.90
N ALA A 56 -18.24 21.85 -1.88
CA ALA A 56 -18.91 23.11 -1.62
C ALA A 56 -20.16 23.25 -2.49
N ASP A 57 -21.23 23.75 -1.90
CA ASP A 57 -22.45 24.15 -2.57
C ASP A 57 -22.71 25.64 -2.32
N TYR A 58 -22.40 26.45 -3.34
CA TYR A 58 -22.59 27.90 -3.30
C TYR A 58 -23.94 28.28 -3.84
N GLN A 59 -24.79 28.86 -3.00
CA GLN A 59 -26.07 29.42 -3.38
C GLN A 59 -26.06 30.96 -3.17
N PRO A 60 -26.96 31.71 -3.79
CA PRO A 60 -27.04 33.16 -3.59
C PRO A 60 -27.10 33.59 -2.11
N ASP A 61 -27.86 32.87 -1.30
CA ASP A 61 -28.15 33.20 0.09
C ASP A 61 -27.35 32.38 1.12
N SER A 62 -26.70 31.30 0.70
CA SER A 62 -25.99 30.38 1.57
C SER A 62 -24.78 29.75 0.92
N LEU A 63 -23.84 29.28 1.74
CA LEU A 63 -22.73 28.42 1.32
C LEU A 63 -22.61 27.27 2.30
N GLN A 64 -22.70 26.04 1.80
CA GLN A 64 -22.38 24.86 2.58
C GLN A 64 -21.05 24.28 2.12
N VAL A 65 -20.19 23.91 3.08
CA VAL A 65 -18.88 23.32 2.79
C VAL A 65 -18.72 22.09 3.67
N TRP A 66 -18.34 20.96 3.07
CA TRP A 66 -17.97 19.72 3.75
C TRP A 66 -16.46 19.51 3.59
N SER A 67 -15.73 19.52 4.71
CA SER A 67 -14.26 19.44 4.70
C SER A 67 -13.74 18.66 5.92
N GLY A 68 -12.61 17.97 5.74
CA GLY A 68 -11.87 17.33 6.84
C GLY A 68 -11.04 18.30 7.70
N THR A 69 -11.34 19.60 7.68
CA THR A 69 -10.62 20.63 8.44
C THR A 69 -10.66 20.38 9.94
N GLN A 70 -9.58 20.73 10.65
CA GLN A 70 -9.55 20.83 12.10
C GLN A 70 -9.89 22.25 12.62
N ASN A 71 -10.04 23.22 11.71
CA ASN A 71 -10.24 24.64 12.01
C ASN A 71 -11.51 25.20 11.38
N PRO A 72 -12.72 24.65 11.66
CA PRO A 72 -13.94 25.03 10.95
C PRO A 72 -14.29 26.51 11.11
N HIS A 73 -14.01 27.12 12.27
CA HIS A 73 -14.29 28.53 12.51
C HIS A 73 -13.36 29.45 11.74
N LEU A 74 -12.04 29.20 11.74
CA LEU A 74 -11.09 29.98 10.96
C LEU A 74 -11.35 29.82 9.45
N LEU A 75 -11.64 28.59 9.00
CA LEU A 75 -12.01 28.35 7.61
C LEU A 75 -13.26 29.13 7.21
N ARG A 76 -14.28 29.20 8.08
CA ARG A 76 -15.49 30.00 7.82
C ARG A 76 -15.16 31.48 7.64
N ALA A 77 -14.32 32.04 8.50
CA ALA A 77 -13.87 33.42 8.39
C ALA A 77 -13.05 33.67 7.11
N ASP A 78 -12.13 32.76 6.76
CA ASP A 78 -11.36 32.80 5.51
C ASP A 78 -12.29 32.77 4.28
N LEU A 79 -13.31 31.91 4.28
CA LEU A 79 -14.30 31.82 3.19
C LEU A 79 -15.18 33.08 3.09
N ALA A 80 -15.58 33.65 4.23
CA ALA A 80 -16.33 34.90 4.28
C ALA A 80 -15.53 36.04 3.63
N TRP A 81 -14.27 36.14 3.96
CA TRP A 81 -13.36 37.14 3.38
C TRP A 81 -13.09 36.90 1.88
N LEU A 82 -12.79 35.64 1.51
CA LEU A 82 -12.52 35.23 0.13
C LEU A 82 -13.70 35.55 -0.81
N LEU A 83 -14.93 35.30 -0.37
CA LEU A 83 -16.15 35.39 -1.16
C LEU A 83 -16.93 36.69 -0.97
N GLU A 84 -16.44 37.58 -0.07
CA GLU A 84 -17.10 38.88 0.28
C GLU A 84 -18.56 38.67 0.76
N ARG A 85 -18.76 37.74 1.71
CA ARG A 85 -20.10 37.45 2.22
C ARG A 85 -20.10 37.31 3.74
N PRO A 86 -21.23 37.55 4.41
CA PRO A 86 -21.33 37.42 5.87
C PRO A 86 -21.07 35.99 6.35
N GLU A 87 -20.32 35.84 7.46
CA GLU A 87 -19.97 34.54 8.03
C GLU A 87 -21.20 33.70 8.41
N GLU A 88 -22.29 34.34 8.85
CA GLU A 88 -23.55 33.70 9.24
C GLU A 88 -24.25 32.97 8.06
N THR A 89 -23.87 33.29 6.82
CA THR A 89 -24.38 32.64 5.61
C THR A 89 -23.56 31.43 5.20
N ILE A 90 -22.49 31.12 5.96
CA ILE A 90 -21.56 30.03 5.66
C ILE A 90 -21.64 28.94 6.72
N GLU A 91 -21.94 27.73 6.31
CA GLU A 91 -21.93 26.54 7.16
C GLU A 91 -20.75 25.63 6.76
N VAL A 92 -19.85 25.36 7.70
CA VAL A 92 -18.74 24.43 7.53
C VAL A 92 -19.06 23.15 8.29
N ASN A 93 -19.39 22.11 7.53
CA ASN A 93 -19.64 20.76 8.05
C ASN A 93 -18.29 20.02 8.12
N ARG A 94 -17.81 19.82 9.36
CA ARG A 94 -16.57 19.08 9.60
C ARG A 94 -16.81 17.59 9.42
N MET A 95 -16.06 16.99 8.47
CA MET A 95 -16.16 15.59 8.12
C MET A 95 -14.98 14.79 8.68
N GLU A 96 -15.19 13.48 8.84
CA GLU A 96 -14.08 12.55 9.03
C GLU A 96 -13.16 12.56 7.79
N ALA A 97 -11.86 12.44 8.03
CA ALA A 97 -10.84 12.48 6.98
C ALA A 97 -9.71 11.49 7.30
N ALA A 98 -8.89 11.22 6.29
CA ALA A 98 -7.75 10.30 6.41
C ALA A 98 -6.54 10.90 7.17
N GLY A 99 -6.79 11.83 8.06
CA GLY A 99 -5.82 12.59 8.84
C GLY A 99 -5.74 14.04 8.39
N CYS A 100 -5.44 14.93 9.32
CA CYS A 100 -5.17 16.34 9.08
C CYS A 100 -3.90 16.78 9.81
N TYR A 101 -3.69 16.29 11.01
CA TYR A 101 -2.52 16.49 11.87
C TYR A 101 -2.14 17.94 12.14
N GLY A 102 -3.13 18.82 12.11
CA GLY A 102 -3.02 20.25 12.21
C GLY A 102 -3.75 20.95 11.07
N ARG A 103 -3.09 21.81 10.34
CA ARG A 103 -3.68 22.56 9.22
C ARG A 103 -2.99 22.17 7.90
N ASN A 104 -3.49 21.12 7.25
CA ASN A 104 -3.03 20.70 5.92
C ASN A 104 -3.82 21.37 4.80
N CYS A 105 -3.85 20.83 3.56
CA CYS A 105 -4.62 21.35 2.44
C CYS A 105 -6.16 21.26 2.58
N ALA A 106 -6.71 20.74 3.68
CA ALA A 106 -8.16 20.65 3.84
C ALA A 106 -8.86 22.01 3.77
N ASP A 107 -8.20 23.06 4.26
CA ASP A 107 -8.70 24.44 4.15
C ASP A 107 -8.54 25.00 2.73
N ASP A 108 -7.43 24.70 2.07
CA ASP A 108 -7.16 25.14 0.69
C ASP A 108 -8.17 24.55 -0.29
N VAL A 109 -8.38 23.24 -0.26
CA VAL A 109 -9.38 22.59 -1.15
C VAL A 109 -10.81 23.01 -0.86
N ALA A 110 -11.13 23.38 0.39
CA ALA A 110 -12.43 23.93 0.73
C ALA A 110 -12.66 25.30 0.10
N ALA A 111 -11.64 26.15 0.11
CA ALA A 111 -11.67 27.45 -0.55
C ALA A 111 -11.75 27.31 -2.09
N ASP A 112 -11.00 26.40 -2.68
CA ASP A 112 -11.04 26.08 -4.10
C ASP A 112 -12.42 25.56 -4.51
N ALA A 113 -13.00 24.64 -3.75
CA ALA A 113 -14.34 24.09 -4.01
C ALA A 113 -15.42 25.19 -3.97
N ALA A 114 -15.32 26.11 -2.99
CA ALA A 114 -16.25 27.22 -2.87
C ALA A 114 -16.17 28.22 -4.04
N LEU A 115 -14.94 28.56 -4.47
CA LEU A 115 -14.72 29.41 -5.64
C LEU A 115 -15.25 28.77 -6.93
N LEU A 116 -14.96 27.50 -7.13
CA LEU A 116 -15.40 26.77 -8.32
C LEU A 116 -16.91 26.56 -8.31
N SER A 117 -17.51 26.25 -7.16
CA SER A 117 -18.98 26.12 -7.04
C SER A 117 -19.68 27.43 -7.39
N ARG A 118 -19.17 28.57 -6.91
CA ARG A 118 -19.65 29.90 -7.30
C ARG A 118 -19.55 30.14 -8.79
N ALA A 119 -18.42 29.73 -9.40
CA ALA A 119 -18.18 29.98 -10.83
C ALA A 119 -19.08 29.13 -11.74
N VAL A 120 -19.38 27.89 -11.38
CA VAL A 120 -20.19 26.99 -12.22
C VAL A 120 -21.67 26.94 -11.84
N GLY A 121 -22.06 27.51 -10.69
CA GLY A 121 -23.44 27.53 -10.19
C GLY A 121 -23.99 26.15 -9.81
N GLN A 122 -23.13 25.22 -9.42
CA GLN A 122 -23.47 23.84 -9.02
C GLN A 122 -22.56 23.41 -7.85
N PRO A 123 -22.94 22.39 -7.06
CA PRO A 123 -22.04 21.79 -6.10
C PRO A 123 -20.77 21.26 -6.77
N VAL A 124 -19.61 21.54 -6.16
CA VAL A 124 -18.30 21.13 -6.67
C VAL A 124 -17.54 20.39 -5.61
N ARG A 125 -16.96 19.24 -5.99
CA ARG A 125 -15.98 18.49 -5.21
C ARG A 125 -14.59 18.75 -5.75
N VAL A 126 -13.67 19.13 -4.87
CA VAL A 126 -12.23 19.24 -5.15
C VAL A 126 -11.50 18.21 -4.34
N GLN A 127 -10.65 17.43 -4.97
CA GLN A 127 -9.72 16.49 -4.31
C GLN A 127 -8.37 16.61 -4.99
N LEU A 128 -7.32 16.77 -4.20
CA LEU A 128 -5.96 16.79 -4.70
C LEU A 128 -5.47 15.38 -5.08
N THR A 129 -4.52 15.31 -5.99
CA THR A 129 -3.67 14.13 -6.14
C THR A 129 -2.60 14.11 -5.04
N ARG A 130 -1.93 12.97 -4.83
CA ARG A 130 -0.82 12.89 -3.88
C ARG A 130 0.28 13.92 -4.18
N ALA A 131 0.68 14.05 -5.42
CA ALA A 131 1.70 15.00 -5.83
C ALA A 131 1.28 16.46 -5.56
N GLN A 132 0.02 16.80 -5.82
CA GLN A 132 -0.49 18.13 -5.50
C GLN A 132 -0.51 18.39 -3.99
N GLU A 133 -0.95 17.42 -3.18
CA GLU A 133 -0.92 17.53 -1.71
C GLU A 133 0.51 17.80 -1.23
N HIS A 134 1.47 16.96 -1.60
CA HIS A 134 2.85 17.09 -1.16
C HIS A 134 3.51 18.41 -1.57
N VAL A 135 3.22 18.91 -2.78
CA VAL A 135 3.77 20.18 -3.26
C VAL A 135 3.13 21.36 -2.56
N TRP A 136 1.80 21.39 -2.48
CA TRP A 136 1.05 22.59 -2.11
C TRP A 136 0.64 22.67 -0.65
N GLU A 137 0.61 21.57 0.10
CA GLU A 137 0.27 21.67 1.53
C GLU A 137 1.24 22.60 2.27
N PRO A 138 0.75 23.40 3.22
CA PRO A 138 1.62 24.16 4.11
C PRO A 138 2.44 23.15 4.94
N LYS A 139 3.74 23.39 5.09
CA LYS A 139 4.65 22.47 5.76
C LYS A 139 4.59 22.62 7.28
N GLY A 140 4.87 21.55 8.02
CA GLY A 140 5.32 21.64 9.39
C GLY A 140 6.70 22.30 9.40
N THR A 141 6.86 23.38 10.20
CA THR A 141 8.05 24.23 10.09
C THR A 141 9.32 23.57 10.60
N ALA A 142 10.45 23.92 10.00
CA ALA A 142 11.77 23.61 10.52
C ALA A 142 12.08 24.48 11.74
N GLN A 143 13.01 24.02 12.59
CA GLN A 143 13.39 24.75 13.80
C GLN A 143 14.86 24.49 14.13
N LEU A 144 15.55 25.54 14.60
CA LEU A 144 16.91 25.46 15.12
C LEU A 144 16.87 25.77 16.61
N MET A 145 17.42 24.89 17.42
CA MET A 145 17.53 25.03 18.88
C MET A 145 19.01 25.00 19.26
N GLU A 146 19.43 26.00 20.02
CA GLU A 146 20.79 26.14 20.49
C GLU A 146 20.82 26.16 22.03
N VAL A 147 21.70 25.39 22.58
CA VAL A 147 21.88 25.29 24.04
C VAL A 147 23.32 25.58 24.36
N ASP A 148 23.53 26.49 25.30
CA ASP A 148 24.81 26.70 25.96
C ASP A 148 24.64 26.54 27.46
N GLY A 149 25.39 25.65 28.05
CA GLY A 149 25.18 25.33 29.45
C GLY A 149 26.34 24.51 30.02
N GLY A 150 26.22 24.07 31.25
CA GLY A 150 27.33 23.35 31.87
C GLY A 150 27.07 22.80 33.26
N LEU A 151 28.03 21.99 33.67
CA LEU A 151 28.07 21.27 34.96
C LEU A 151 29.12 21.86 35.90
N ASP A 152 28.88 21.75 37.21
CA ASP A 152 29.89 21.91 38.22
C ASP A 152 30.85 20.68 38.28
N ALA A 153 31.86 20.72 39.13
CA ALA A 153 32.82 19.64 39.32
C ALA A 153 32.21 18.35 39.92
N GLN A 154 30.99 18.42 40.44
CA GLN A 154 30.22 17.29 40.99
C GLN A 154 29.20 16.72 39.99
N GLY A 155 29.12 17.30 38.79
CA GLY A 155 28.18 16.83 37.75
C GLY A 155 26.75 17.40 37.90
N ASN A 156 26.55 18.42 38.74
CA ASN A 156 25.25 19.09 38.83
C ASN A 156 25.10 20.16 37.74
N PRO A 157 23.93 20.31 37.13
CA PRO A 157 23.66 21.35 36.14
C PRO A 157 23.68 22.73 36.81
N GLN A 158 24.40 23.67 36.25
CA GLN A 158 24.59 25.00 36.79
C GLN A 158 23.88 26.06 35.96
N VAL A 159 23.96 25.96 34.68
CA VAL A 159 23.46 26.98 33.75
C VAL A 159 22.88 26.34 32.49
N TYR A 160 21.81 26.94 32.03
CA TYR A 160 21.15 26.55 30.82
C TYR A 160 20.69 27.80 30.06
N ASP A 161 21.33 28.12 28.96
CA ASP A 161 20.97 29.19 28.05
C ASP A 161 20.44 28.60 26.77
N PHE A 162 19.14 28.74 26.53
CA PHE A 162 18.42 28.12 25.43
C PHE A 162 17.88 29.15 24.46
N THR A 163 18.22 29.02 23.20
CA THR A 163 17.68 29.84 22.13
C THR A 163 16.99 28.96 21.10
N THR A 164 15.78 29.30 20.75
CA THR A 164 15.04 28.58 19.69
C THR A 164 14.60 29.52 18.59
N SER A 165 14.99 29.20 17.38
CA SER A 165 14.70 29.96 16.14
C SER A 165 13.59 29.26 15.38
N TYR A 166 12.43 29.89 15.30
CA TYR A 166 11.19 29.30 14.77
C TYR A 166 10.60 30.12 13.64
N PRO A 167 10.82 29.75 12.35
CA PRO A 167 10.08 30.31 11.22
C PRO A 167 8.57 30.12 11.42
N SER A 168 7.82 31.19 11.34
CA SER A 168 6.38 31.20 11.64
C SER A 168 5.59 30.19 10.80
N ASN A 169 4.51 29.69 11.37
CA ASN A 169 3.64 28.68 10.76
C ASN A 169 2.18 29.14 10.61
N GLY A 170 1.93 30.42 10.55
CA GLY A 170 0.60 31.04 10.41
C GLY A 170 0.23 31.39 8.96
N ALA A 171 0.62 30.58 7.98
CA ALA A 171 0.35 30.88 6.56
C ALA A 171 -1.16 30.98 6.27
N PRO A 172 -1.60 32.00 5.51
CA PRO A 172 -2.98 32.11 5.07
C PRO A 172 -3.36 31.00 4.10
N THR A 173 -4.66 30.78 3.91
CA THR A 173 -5.20 29.90 2.88
C THR A 173 -4.69 30.33 1.51
N LEU A 174 -4.28 29.39 0.65
CA LEU A 174 -3.65 29.69 -0.63
C LEU A 174 -4.53 30.55 -1.55
N ALA A 175 -5.85 30.27 -1.54
CA ALA A 175 -6.81 31.04 -2.33
C ALA A 175 -6.84 32.54 -1.96
N LEU A 176 -6.66 32.90 -0.67
CA LEU A 176 -6.60 34.30 -0.24
C LEU A 176 -5.37 35.02 -0.83
N LEU A 177 -4.21 34.31 -0.89
CA LEU A 177 -2.99 34.85 -1.49
C LEU A 177 -3.14 34.99 -3.02
N LEU A 178 -3.63 33.98 -3.72
CA LEU A 178 -3.73 33.94 -5.18
C LEU A 178 -4.78 34.90 -5.73
N THR A 179 -5.82 35.18 -4.95
CA THR A 179 -6.85 36.17 -5.35
C THR A 179 -6.51 37.61 -4.92
N GLY A 180 -5.37 37.84 -4.28
CA GLY A 180 -4.93 39.15 -3.80
C GLY A 180 -5.76 39.67 -2.63
N ARG A 181 -6.47 38.82 -1.89
CA ARG A 181 -7.19 39.20 -0.65
C ARG A 181 -6.23 39.48 0.49
N VAL A 182 -5.11 38.79 0.49
CA VAL A 182 -4.01 38.97 1.44
C VAL A 182 -2.74 39.29 0.66
N ASP A 183 -1.99 40.25 1.15
CA ASP A 183 -0.70 40.61 0.56
C ASP A 183 0.28 39.44 0.71
N PRO A 184 1.12 39.15 -0.30
CA PRO A 184 2.10 38.07 -0.26
C PRO A 184 3.34 38.46 0.58
N VAL A 185 3.11 38.97 1.79
CA VAL A 185 4.15 39.33 2.75
C VAL A 185 4.21 38.31 3.85
N ALA A 186 5.36 37.72 4.02
CA ALA A 186 5.58 36.76 5.11
C ALA A 186 5.65 37.54 6.44
N LEU A 187 4.78 37.16 7.41
CA LEU A 187 4.71 37.80 8.72
C LEU A 187 5.27 36.84 9.80
N ALA A 188 5.99 37.40 10.76
CA ALA A 188 6.42 36.68 11.95
C ALA A 188 5.29 36.64 12.98
N TYR A 189 5.08 35.42 13.55
CA TYR A 189 4.13 35.17 14.63
C TYR A 189 4.86 34.52 15.82
N GLU A 190 4.39 34.80 17.03
CA GLU A 190 4.94 34.23 18.27
C GLU A 190 4.43 32.81 18.48
N MET A 191 5.19 31.80 18.00
CA MET A 191 4.76 30.38 18.06
C MET A 191 5.89 29.40 18.44
N GLY A 192 7.11 29.88 18.66
CA GLY A 192 8.26 29.09 19.04
C GLY A 192 8.30 28.67 20.52
N ASP A 193 7.38 29.17 21.36
CA ASP A 193 7.46 29.12 22.81
C ASP A 193 6.76 27.91 23.48
N ARG A 194 6.15 26.98 22.70
CA ARG A 194 5.53 25.79 23.30
C ARG A 194 6.60 24.87 23.91
N THR A 195 6.47 24.62 25.21
CA THR A 195 7.42 23.78 25.96
C THR A 195 8.89 24.26 25.78
N SER A 196 9.12 25.58 25.63
CA SER A 196 10.47 26.17 25.47
C SER A 196 11.22 26.28 26.79
N ILE A 197 10.52 26.37 27.92
CA ILE A 197 11.13 26.36 29.25
C ILE A 197 11.31 24.90 29.68
N PRO A 198 12.57 24.44 29.92
CA PRO A 198 12.82 23.09 30.37
C PRO A 198 12.15 22.82 31.71
N PRO A 199 11.66 21.61 31.99
CA PRO A 199 10.94 21.28 33.21
C PRO A 199 11.86 21.06 34.43
N TYR A 200 13.14 21.26 34.27
CA TYR A 200 14.18 20.96 35.25
C TYR A 200 14.69 22.21 35.97
N ASP A 201 15.15 22.03 37.18
CA ASP A 201 15.71 23.10 38.03
C ASP A 201 17.17 23.41 37.62
N PHE A 202 17.39 24.61 37.08
CA PHE A 202 18.70 25.16 36.78
C PHE A 202 18.90 26.43 37.61
N PRO A 203 19.99 26.55 38.37
CA PRO A 203 20.30 27.76 39.14
C PRO A 203 20.34 29.04 38.29
N HIS A 204 20.80 28.91 37.04
CA HIS A 204 20.89 29.98 36.07
C HIS A 204 20.23 29.53 34.75
N LEU A 205 19.09 30.12 34.39
CA LEU A 205 18.28 29.74 33.25
C LEU A 205 17.88 30.96 32.44
N ARG A 206 18.22 30.98 31.14
CA ARG A 206 17.71 31.92 30.15
C ARG A 206 17.08 31.19 28.97
N VAL A 207 15.90 31.62 28.56
CA VAL A 207 15.20 31.08 27.40
C VAL A 207 14.83 32.22 26.46
N THR A 208 15.34 32.15 25.25
CA THR A 208 15.14 33.14 24.19
C THR A 208 14.42 32.52 23.00
N ILE A 209 13.39 33.17 22.50
CA ILE A 209 12.67 32.81 21.30
C ILE A 209 13.06 33.80 20.20
N GLU A 210 13.50 33.29 19.07
CA GLU A 210 13.78 34.04 17.85
C GLU A 210 12.53 33.93 16.93
N ASP A 211 11.66 34.94 17.03
CA ASP A 211 10.48 35.02 16.18
C ASP A 211 10.85 35.52 14.78
N MET A 212 10.51 34.80 13.72
CA MET A 212 10.86 35.12 12.35
C MET A 212 9.75 34.80 11.36
N ALA A 213 9.80 35.41 10.17
CA ALA A 213 8.88 35.12 9.09
C ALA A 213 9.10 33.70 8.53
N PRO A 214 8.06 33.06 7.97
CA PRO A 214 8.23 31.72 7.36
C PRO A 214 9.16 31.78 6.14
N ILE A 215 10.06 30.81 6.03
CA ILE A 215 10.96 30.65 4.88
C ILE A 215 10.22 29.89 3.76
N VAL A 216 9.41 28.90 4.16
CA VAL A 216 8.51 28.14 3.28
C VAL A 216 7.09 28.26 3.85
N ARG A 217 6.07 28.25 3.00
CA ARG A 217 4.66 28.26 3.45
C ARG A 217 4.45 27.14 4.47
N ALA A 218 4.10 27.50 5.70
CA ALA A 218 4.02 26.60 6.82
C ALA A 218 2.73 26.81 7.64
N SER A 219 2.26 25.77 8.30
CA SER A 219 1.12 25.81 9.21
C SER A 219 1.32 24.85 10.39
N TRP A 220 0.37 24.90 11.32
CA TRP A 220 0.43 24.04 12.52
C TRP A 220 0.46 22.57 12.12
N MET A 221 1.47 21.90 12.64
CA MET A 221 1.61 20.46 12.57
C MET A 221 1.65 19.89 13.98
N ARG A 222 1.07 18.72 14.21
CA ARG A 222 0.95 18.04 15.50
C ARG A 222 2.19 18.21 16.37
N GLY A 223 2.05 18.83 17.55
CA GLY A 223 3.10 19.14 18.50
C GLY A 223 3.76 20.50 18.31
N VAL A 224 3.57 21.17 17.20
CA VAL A 224 4.09 22.50 16.87
C VAL A 224 5.57 22.65 17.29
N SER A 225 5.96 23.69 18.04
CA SER A 225 7.33 23.87 18.56
C SER A 225 7.67 23.01 19.78
N ALA A 226 6.68 22.36 20.42
CA ALA A 226 6.95 21.55 21.61
C ALA A 226 7.81 20.31 21.33
N LEU A 227 7.60 19.61 20.20
CA LEU A 227 8.43 18.46 19.83
C LEU A 227 9.89 18.85 19.61
N PRO A 228 10.22 19.85 18.75
CA PRO A 228 11.58 20.29 18.57
C PRO A 228 12.24 20.80 19.85
N ASN A 229 11.54 21.66 20.64
CA ASN A 229 12.07 22.16 21.89
C ASN A 229 12.41 21.02 22.87
N THR A 230 11.51 20.04 23.00
CA THR A 230 11.75 18.85 23.85
C THR A 230 12.86 17.97 23.30
N PHE A 231 13.00 17.84 21.98
CA PHE A 231 14.13 17.13 21.37
C PHE A 231 15.46 17.70 21.86
N ALA A 232 15.60 19.03 21.86
CA ALA A 232 16.79 19.68 22.38
C ALA A 232 16.93 19.47 23.90
N HIS A 233 15.89 19.79 24.68
CA HIS A 233 15.95 19.70 26.14
C HIS A 233 16.29 18.29 26.63
N GLU A 234 15.61 17.28 26.13
CA GLU A 234 15.74 15.91 26.61
C GLU A 234 16.99 15.19 26.08
N SER A 235 17.46 15.52 24.86
CA SER A 235 18.74 15.05 24.37
C SER A 235 19.89 15.68 25.16
N TYR A 236 19.79 16.99 25.46
CA TYR A 236 20.80 17.69 26.26
C TYR A 236 20.86 17.16 27.71
N MET A 237 19.72 16.91 28.36
CA MET A 237 19.68 16.32 29.70
C MET A 237 20.32 14.92 29.73
N ASP A 238 20.14 14.14 28.66
CA ASP A 238 20.80 12.83 28.55
C ASP A 238 22.32 12.96 28.34
N GLU A 239 22.77 14.00 27.60
CA GLU A 239 24.19 14.32 27.46
C GLU A 239 24.80 14.71 28.80
N LEU A 240 24.11 15.54 29.60
CA LEU A 240 24.54 15.93 30.94
C LEU A 240 24.61 14.74 31.91
N ALA A 241 23.58 13.89 31.90
CA ALA A 241 23.53 12.67 32.71
C ALA A 241 24.70 11.74 32.40
N HIS A 242 25.00 11.53 31.11
CA HIS A 242 26.13 10.73 30.68
C HIS A 242 27.49 11.34 31.13
N ALA A 243 27.67 12.65 30.97
CA ALA A 243 28.87 13.37 31.41
C ALA A 243 29.03 13.33 32.92
N ALA A 244 27.95 13.40 33.69
CA ALA A 244 27.92 13.28 35.14
C ALA A 244 28.11 11.84 35.65
N GLY A 245 28.09 10.82 34.77
CA GLY A 245 28.15 9.41 35.14
C GLY A 245 26.95 8.93 35.95
N VAL A 246 25.76 9.45 35.68
CA VAL A 246 24.51 9.17 36.38
C VAL A 246 23.51 8.54 35.39
N ASP A 247 22.67 7.65 35.91
CA ASP A 247 21.56 7.07 35.12
C ASP A 247 20.63 8.18 34.58
N PRO A 248 20.23 8.12 33.29
CA PRO A 248 19.46 9.18 32.67
C PRO A 248 18.08 9.45 33.31
N VAL A 249 17.42 8.43 33.85
CA VAL A 249 16.14 8.60 34.57
C VAL A 249 16.39 9.20 35.95
N GLU A 250 17.36 8.67 36.67
CA GLU A 250 17.73 9.16 37.98
C GLU A 250 18.22 10.62 37.93
N TYR A 251 18.97 11.00 36.89
CA TYR A 251 19.43 12.36 36.70
C TYR A 251 18.28 13.34 36.57
N ARG A 252 17.26 12.99 35.75
CA ARG A 252 16.06 13.80 35.60
C ARG A 252 15.26 13.92 36.91
N LEU A 253 15.12 12.81 37.63
CA LEU A 253 14.38 12.79 38.91
C LEU A 253 15.05 13.63 40.02
N ARG A 254 16.35 13.94 39.92
CA ARG A 254 17.05 14.84 40.86
C ARG A 254 16.68 16.30 40.68
N TYR A 255 16.33 16.70 39.45
CA TYR A 255 16.16 18.11 39.09
C TYR A 255 14.72 18.46 38.67
N ILE A 256 13.79 17.52 38.73
CA ILE A 256 12.37 17.78 38.48
C ILE A 256 11.64 18.18 39.77
N GLN A 257 10.92 19.30 39.72
CA GLN A 257 10.16 19.80 40.88
C GLN A 257 8.70 19.35 40.90
N ASP A 258 8.18 18.88 39.78
CA ASP A 258 6.79 18.45 39.60
C ASP A 258 6.63 16.99 40.08
N ASP A 259 5.99 16.79 41.26
CA ASP A 259 5.76 15.47 41.83
C ASP A 259 4.97 14.56 40.91
N ARG A 260 4.01 15.12 40.13
CA ARG A 260 3.18 14.39 39.17
C ARG A 260 4.03 13.90 37.98
N ALA A 261 4.99 14.72 37.53
CA ALA A 261 5.99 14.35 36.56
C ALA A 261 6.93 13.24 37.07
N ALA A 262 7.43 13.40 38.30
CA ALA A 262 8.31 12.42 38.91
C ALA A 262 7.62 11.06 39.10
N GLU A 263 6.33 11.04 39.50
CA GLU A 263 5.50 9.83 39.59
C GLU A 263 5.39 9.14 38.21
N LEU A 264 5.06 9.91 37.15
CA LEU A 264 4.91 9.39 35.79
C LEU A 264 6.22 8.80 35.26
N MET A 265 7.34 9.51 35.46
CA MET A 265 8.68 9.04 35.03
C MET A 265 9.05 7.70 35.70
N ARG A 266 8.86 7.60 37.03
CA ARG A 266 9.13 6.35 37.76
C ARG A 266 8.22 5.21 37.30
N ALA A 267 6.95 5.47 37.14
CA ALA A 267 5.97 4.47 36.70
C ALA A 267 6.26 3.97 35.29
N THR A 268 6.62 4.87 34.35
CA THR A 268 6.98 4.51 32.97
C THR A 268 8.27 3.71 32.92
N ALA A 269 9.30 4.11 33.66
CA ALA A 269 10.57 3.37 33.76
C ALA A 269 10.34 1.97 34.35
N ALA A 270 9.55 1.85 35.43
CA ALA A 270 9.21 0.56 36.03
C ALA A 270 8.45 -0.36 35.08
N ARG A 271 7.45 0.18 34.34
CA ARG A 271 6.69 -0.59 33.35
C ARG A 271 7.54 -1.08 32.19
N ALA A 272 8.56 -0.32 31.80
CA ALA A 272 9.51 -0.70 30.77
C ALA A 272 10.65 -1.62 31.26
N ASP A 273 10.64 -2.05 32.51
CA ASP A 273 11.73 -2.79 33.14
C ASP A 273 13.09 -2.07 32.96
N TRP A 274 13.10 -0.76 33.24
CA TRP A 274 14.30 0.05 33.12
C TRP A 274 15.37 -0.39 34.12
N THR A 275 16.54 -0.70 33.60
CA THR A 275 17.72 -1.01 34.44
C THR A 275 18.62 0.21 34.49
N PRO A 276 18.87 0.79 35.69
CA PRO A 276 19.76 1.92 35.84
C PRO A 276 21.18 1.65 35.31
N ARG A 277 21.74 2.66 34.59
CA ARG A 277 23.04 2.54 33.95
C ARG A 277 23.78 3.88 33.90
N THR A 278 25.07 3.83 33.91
CA THR A 278 25.98 5.01 33.85
C THR A 278 26.88 5.03 32.62
N ALA A 279 26.75 4.02 31.77
CA ALA A 279 27.51 3.88 30.53
C ALA A 279 26.61 3.29 29.43
N ILE A 280 26.99 3.54 28.16
CA ILE A 280 26.30 2.98 27.00
C ILE A 280 26.32 1.44 27.03
N GLN A 281 25.18 0.83 26.65
CA GLN A 281 25.03 -0.62 26.60
C GLN A 281 25.35 -1.14 25.20
N GLN A 282 26.62 -1.22 24.82
CA GLN A 282 27.01 -1.89 23.57
C GLN A 282 26.83 -3.43 23.67
N THR A 283 25.63 -3.90 23.96
CA THR A 283 25.35 -5.33 24.10
C THR A 283 24.97 -5.91 22.74
N ALA A 284 25.95 -6.52 22.07
CA ALA A 284 25.66 -7.34 20.89
C ALA A 284 25.02 -8.65 21.36
N SER A 285 23.70 -8.73 21.37
CA SER A 285 22.96 -9.98 21.64
C SER A 285 22.95 -10.92 20.42
N GLU A 286 23.19 -10.38 19.23
CA GLU A 286 23.28 -11.09 17.95
C GLU A 286 24.43 -10.50 17.13
N PRO A 287 25.17 -11.30 16.34
CA PRO A 287 26.25 -10.79 15.51
C PRO A 287 25.76 -9.68 14.56
N GLY A 288 26.35 -8.50 14.66
CA GLY A 288 26.01 -7.37 13.77
C GLY A 288 24.85 -6.48 14.22
N ILE A 289 24.09 -6.87 15.26
CA ILE A 289 22.97 -6.07 15.79
C ILE A 289 23.36 -5.41 17.10
N LEU A 290 23.25 -4.09 17.16
CA LEU A 290 23.38 -3.31 18.39
C LEU A 290 21.99 -3.03 18.97
N ARG A 291 21.87 -3.09 20.29
CA ARG A 291 20.63 -2.77 21.00
C ARG A 291 20.89 -1.60 21.94
N GLY A 292 19.90 -0.74 22.05
CA GLY A 292 19.96 0.39 22.96
C GLY A 292 18.56 0.79 23.43
N ARG A 293 18.55 1.57 24.51
CA ARG A 293 17.34 1.99 25.19
C ARG A 293 17.45 3.47 25.56
N GLY A 294 16.44 4.28 25.28
CA GLY A 294 16.42 5.71 25.56
C GLY A 294 15.21 6.14 26.35
N PHE A 295 15.36 7.10 27.23
CA PHE A 295 14.32 7.71 28.01
C PHE A 295 14.17 9.19 27.65
N ALA A 296 12.93 9.69 27.64
CA ALA A 296 12.60 11.11 27.58
C ALA A 296 11.28 11.41 28.26
N TYR A 297 11.12 12.65 28.70
CA TYR A 297 9.92 13.14 29.35
C TYR A 297 9.52 14.51 28.79
N ALA A 298 8.25 14.82 28.78
CA ALA A 298 7.74 16.16 28.47
C ALA A 298 6.45 16.49 29.22
N ARG A 299 6.31 17.76 29.55
CA ARG A 299 5.03 18.38 29.85
C ARG A 299 4.64 19.26 28.66
N TYR A 300 3.60 18.89 27.95
CA TYR A 300 3.13 19.66 26.80
C TYR A 300 2.41 20.92 27.23
N ILE A 301 3.04 22.07 27.08
CA ILE A 301 2.46 23.38 27.46
C ILE A 301 2.00 24.10 26.19
N HIS A 302 0.73 24.49 26.19
CA HIS A 302 0.05 25.08 25.05
C HIS A 302 0.19 26.61 25.01
N SER A 303 1.41 27.15 25.21
CA SER A 303 1.73 28.58 25.09
C SER A 303 0.79 29.50 25.91
N LYS A 304 0.35 30.58 25.29
CA LYS A 304 -0.52 31.60 25.91
C LYS A 304 -2.03 31.30 25.90
N PHE A 305 -2.46 30.18 25.36
CA PHE A 305 -3.89 29.87 25.30
C PHE A 305 -4.44 29.49 26.69
N PRO A 306 -5.29 30.33 27.31
CA PRO A 306 -5.92 30.01 28.59
C PRO A 306 -6.94 28.87 28.43
N GLY A 307 -7.01 27.98 29.41
CA GLY A 307 -7.99 26.88 29.43
C GLY A 307 -7.51 25.57 28.81
N PHE A 308 -6.38 25.54 28.16
CA PHE A 308 -5.72 24.31 27.73
C PHE A 308 -4.69 23.89 28.77
N GLY A 309 -5.00 22.87 29.55
CA GLY A 309 -4.07 22.32 30.51
C GLY A 309 -2.84 21.68 29.81
N ALA A 310 -1.83 21.41 30.61
CA ALA A 310 -0.62 20.73 30.16
C ALA A 310 -0.70 19.23 30.49
N ALA A 311 -0.63 18.35 29.49
CA ALA A 311 -0.55 16.92 29.70
C ALA A 311 0.91 16.47 29.83
N TRP A 312 1.15 15.38 30.57
CA TRP A 312 2.46 14.80 30.81
C TRP A 312 2.65 13.52 30.00
N ALA A 313 3.81 13.33 29.42
CA ALA A 313 4.18 12.10 28.73
C ALA A 313 5.62 11.70 29.03
N ALA A 314 5.87 10.41 29.18
CA ALA A 314 7.21 9.86 29.29
C ALA A 314 7.36 8.65 28.36
N TRP A 315 8.53 8.49 27.75
CA TRP A 315 8.82 7.40 26.82
C TRP A 315 10.05 6.62 27.24
N VAL A 316 9.96 5.31 27.07
CA VAL A 316 11.12 4.43 26.91
C VAL A 316 11.08 3.85 25.52
N ALA A 317 12.12 4.12 24.73
CA ALA A 317 12.30 3.58 23.39
C ALA A 317 13.36 2.48 23.40
N ASP A 318 13.05 1.32 22.84
CA ASP A 318 13.98 0.23 22.59
C ASP A 318 14.31 0.16 21.11
N VAL A 319 15.59 0.13 20.74
CA VAL A 319 16.05 0.06 19.36
C VAL A 319 16.95 -1.14 19.10
N ALA A 320 16.87 -1.67 17.87
CA ALA A 320 17.83 -2.62 17.31
C ALA A 320 18.41 -2.03 16.02
N ILE A 321 19.73 -2.01 15.91
CA ILE A 321 20.46 -1.36 14.83
C ILE A 321 21.35 -2.38 14.13
N ASP A 322 21.16 -2.52 12.82
CA ASP A 322 22.07 -3.31 11.99
C ASP A 322 23.32 -2.47 11.67
N LYS A 323 24.49 -2.93 12.10
CA LYS A 323 25.77 -2.21 11.91
C LYS A 323 26.18 -2.07 10.46
N GLN A 324 25.78 -3.00 9.60
CA GLN A 324 26.20 -3.02 8.21
C GLN A 324 25.36 -2.08 7.35
N SER A 325 24.04 -2.12 7.51
CA SER A 325 23.12 -1.29 6.75
C SER A 325 22.87 0.08 7.37
N GLY A 326 23.08 0.22 8.68
CA GLY A 326 22.67 1.39 9.45
C GLY A 326 21.16 1.42 9.75
N GLU A 327 20.42 0.38 9.43
CA GLU A 327 18.98 0.33 9.64
C GLU A 327 18.64 0.34 11.13
N ILE A 328 17.70 1.22 11.50
CA ILE A 328 17.23 1.42 12.87
C ILE A 328 15.80 0.87 12.97
N ALA A 329 15.63 -0.22 13.69
CA ALA A 329 14.32 -0.71 14.08
C ALA A 329 13.99 -0.25 15.50
N VAL A 330 12.97 0.57 15.65
CA VAL A 330 12.38 0.81 16.98
C VAL A 330 11.53 -0.40 17.31
N THR A 331 11.97 -1.22 18.23
CA THR A 331 11.35 -2.53 18.50
C THR A 331 10.21 -2.44 19.49
N ARG A 332 10.30 -1.54 20.47
CA ARG A 332 9.25 -1.30 21.46
C ARG A 332 9.27 0.15 21.93
N ILE A 333 8.10 0.68 22.19
CA ILE A 333 7.89 1.96 22.89
C ILE A 333 6.98 1.72 24.09
N THR A 334 7.45 2.06 25.28
CA THR A 334 6.60 2.14 26.47
C THR A 334 6.27 3.61 26.73
N VAL A 335 4.98 3.95 26.73
CA VAL A 335 4.48 5.31 26.92
C VAL A 335 3.72 5.41 28.24
N GLY A 336 4.17 6.26 29.15
CA GLY A 336 3.36 6.77 30.25
C GLY A 336 2.68 8.07 29.84
N HIS A 337 1.40 8.20 30.08
CA HIS A 337 0.63 9.39 29.72
C HIS A 337 -0.35 9.78 30.84
N ASP A 338 -0.34 11.05 31.19
CA ASP A 338 -1.25 11.64 32.17
C ASP A 338 -1.99 12.85 31.55
N ALA A 339 -3.25 12.64 31.20
CA ALA A 339 -4.15 13.64 30.61
C ALA A 339 -5.26 14.10 31.59
N GLY A 340 -5.06 13.95 32.89
CA GLY A 340 -6.11 14.22 33.85
C GLY A 340 -7.27 13.22 33.77
N MET A 341 -8.51 13.69 33.98
CA MET A 341 -9.70 12.86 33.80
C MET A 341 -9.86 12.46 32.32
N MET A 342 -9.88 11.18 32.04
CA MET A 342 -10.12 10.65 30.69
C MET A 342 -11.63 10.48 30.47
N ILE A 343 -12.20 11.32 29.60
CA ILE A 343 -13.62 11.23 29.24
C ILE A 343 -13.88 10.00 28.34
N ASN A 344 -12.97 9.74 27.42
CA ASN A 344 -13.00 8.58 26.52
C ASN A 344 -11.63 7.88 26.55
N PRO A 345 -11.40 6.90 27.44
CA PRO A 345 -10.11 6.23 27.58
C PRO A 345 -9.62 5.54 26.32
N GLU A 346 -10.50 4.88 25.55
CA GLU A 346 -10.12 4.25 24.28
C GLU A 346 -9.73 5.30 23.23
N GLY A 347 -10.43 6.42 23.16
CA GLY A 347 -10.05 7.55 22.30
C GLY A 347 -8.68 8.13 22.68
N VAL A 348 -8.38 8.29 23.96
CA VAL A 348 -7.05 8.72 24.44
C VAL A 348 -5.98 7.72 24.04
N LYS A 349 -6.24 6.43 24.22
CA LYS A 349 -5.30 5.36 23.82
C LYS A 349 -5.02 5.38 22.31
N HIS A 350 -6.04 5.55 21.47
CA HIS A 350 -5.88 5.67 20.02
C HIS A 350 -5.06 6.91 19.63
N GLN A 351 -5.26 8.04 20.31
CA GLN A 351 -4.42 9.23 20.11
C GLN A 351 -2.96 8.95 20.48
N ILE A 352 -2.70 8.23 21.57
CA ILE A 352 -1.33 7.85 21.97
C ILE A 352 -0.69 6.95 20.90
N HIS A 353 -1.38 5.92 20.41
CA HIS A 353 -0.88 5.07 19.32
C HIS A 353 -0.54 5.89 18.07
N GLY A 354 -1.45 6.78 17.65
CA GLY A 354 -1.22 7.66 16.50
C GLY A 354 -0.05 8.63 16.71
N ASN A 355 0.14 9.15 17.93
CA ASN A 355 1.31 9.96 18.28
C ASN A 355 2.61 9.16 18.15
N VAL A 356 2.65 7.93 18.68
CA VAL A 356 3.84 7.07 18.62
C VAL A 356 4.23 6.75 17.18
N ILE A 357 3.29 6.27 16.38
CA ILE A 357 3.55 5.86 15.00
C ILE A 357 4.03 7.05 14.16
N GLN A 358 3.29 8.18 14.20
CA GLN A 358 3.64 9.35 13.42
C GLN A 358 4.98 9.96 13.84
N SER A 359 5.21 10.13 15.14
CA SER A 359 6.46 10.77 15.60
C SER A 359 7.68 9.87 15.39
N THR A 360 7.57 8.55 15.50
CA THR A 360 8.64 7.61 15.14
C THR A 360 8.99 7.75 13.65
N SER A 361 8.00 7.86 12.78
CA SER A 361 8.18 8.12 11.35
C SER A 361 8.94 9.43 11.11
N ARG A 362 8.51 10.51 11.75
CA ARG A 362 9.12 11.84 11.65
C ARG A 362 10.59 11.85 12.07
N VAL A 363 10.94 11.10 13.12
CA VAL A 363 12.30 11.02 13.65
C VAL A 363 13.24 10.24 12.74
N LEU A 364 12.77 9.16 12.11
CA LEU A 364 13.62 8.25 11.36
C LEU A 364 13.66 8.49 9.85
N LYS A 365 12.62 9.12 9.27
CA LYS A 365 12.44 9.12 7.81
C LYS A 365 12.06 10.47 7.20
N GLU A 366 11.26 11.27 7.90
CA GLU A 366 10.52 12.35 7.27
C GLU A 366 11.28 13.65 7.18
N GLN A 367 11.55 14.09 5.97
CA GLN A 367 12.12 15.39 5.65
C GLN A 367 11.65 15.86 4.29
N VAL A 368 11.19 17.09 4.18
CA VAL A 368 10.90 17.74 2.89
C VAL A 368 12.21 18.06 2.18
N THR A 369 12.37 17.56 0.97
CA THR A 369 13.51 17.91 0.10
C THR A 369 13.13 19.03 -0.85
N ILE A 370 14.03 20.00 -0.99
CA ILE A 370 13.85 21.19 -1.85
C ILE A 370 15.01 21.23 -2.84
N GLU A 371 14.69 21.13 -4.13
CA GLU A 371 15.65 21.20 -5.22
C GLU A 371 15.29 22.35 -6.16
N SER A 372 16.26 23.17 -6.52
CA SER A 372 16.04 24.32 -7.41
C SER A 372 14.84 25.22 -7.01
N ASN A 373 14.63 25.41 -5.70
CA ASN A 373 13.51 26.12 -5.08
C ASN A 373 12.12 25.51 -5.30
N LEU A 374 12.05 24.24 -5.67
CA LEU A 374 10.82 23.47 -5.80
C LEU A 374 10.80 22.32 -4.78
N ILE A 375 9.60 21.93 -4.37
CA ILE A 375 9.42 20.74 -3.51
C ILE A 375 9.69 19.49 -4.35
N ALA A 376 10.73 18.74 -4.00
CA ALA A 376 11.09 17.48 -4.64
C ALA A 376 10.36 16.27 -4.03
N SER A 377 9.90 16.39 -2.79
CA SER A 377 9.12 15.37 -2.09
C SER A 377 7.67 15.32 -2.58
N GLN A 378 7.42 14.69 -3.75
CA GLN A 378 6.11 14.72 -4.43
C GLN A 378 5.28 13.45 -4.24
N GLU A 379 5.88 12.39 -3.74
CA GLU A 379 5.24 11.08 -3.56
C GLU A 379 5.88 10.32 -2.39
N TRP A 380 5.29 9.18 -1.99
CA TRP A 380 5.79 8.39 -0.87
C TRP A 380 7.21 7.83 -1.09
N GLY A 381 7.65 7.65 -2.32
CA GLY A 381 9.03 7.24 -2.63
C GLY A 381 10.06 8.33 -2.33
N SER A 382 9.71 9.59 -2.55
CA SER A 382 10.56 10.76 -2.27
C SER A 382 10.30 11.39 -0.88
N TYR A 383 9.26 10.95 -0.20
CA TYR A 383 8.94 11.29 1.20
C TYR A 383 8.53 10.02 1.95
N PRO A 384 9.50 9.19 2.31
CA PRO A 384 9.21 7.92 2.98
C PRO A 384 8.62 8.15 4.37
N ILE A 385 7.62 7.34 4.71
CA ILE A 385 7.02 7.28 6.04
C ILE A 385 7.23 5.90 6.66
N LEU A 386 6.93 5.77 7.95
CA LEU A 386 6.96 4.47 8.62
C LEU A 386 5.93 3.53 8.00
N THR A 387 6.36 2.33 7.63
CA THR A 387 5.51 1.28 7.08
C THR A 387 5.07 0.30 8.17
N PHE A 388 4.03 -0.48 7.92
CA PHE A 388 3.48 -1.40 8.91
C PHE A 388 4.50 -2.33 9.57
N PRO A 389 5.48 -2.92 8.85
CA PRO A 389 6.49 -3.78 9.45
C PRO A 389 7.43 -3.07 10.42
N GLU A 390 7.53 -1.75 10.30
CA GLU A 390 8.42 -0.91 11.09
C GLU A 390 7.74 -0.34 12.33
N VAL A 391 6.42 -0.55 12.47
CA VAL A 391 5.67 -0.09 13.66
C VAL A 391 6.19 -0.85 14.89
N PRO A 392 6.62 -0.14 15.94
CA PRO A 392 7.07 -0.78 17.17
C PRO A 392 5.94 -1.48 17.91
N ASP A 393 6.29 -2.37 18.82
CA ASP A 393 5.36 -2.80 19.87
C ASP A 393 5.09 -1.60 20.79
N ILE A 394 3.80 -1.23 20.96
CA ILE A 394 3.40 -0.03 21.70
C ILE A 394 2.71 -0.43 22.99
N ASP A 395 3.40 -0.22 24.10
CA ASP A 395 2.88 -0.46 25.45
C ASP A 395 2.43 0.86 26.09
N VAL A 396 1.13 1.04 26.26
CA VAL A 396 0.54 2.28 26.77
C VAL A 396 0.13 2.13 28.24
N MET A 397 0.62 3.04 29.07
CA MET A 397 0.20 3.24 30.46
C MET A 397 -0.50 4.61 30.58
N MET A 398 -1.80 4.60 30.76
CA MET A 398 -2.58 5.81 31.05
C MET A 398 -2.76 5.94 32.56
N VAL A 399 -2.31 7.06 33.14
CA VAL A 399 -2.45 7.30 34.59
C VAL A 399 -3.87 7.77 34.91
N PRO A 400 -4.65 7.05 35.75
CA PRO A 400 -6.00 7.45 36.08
C PRO A 400 -6.00 8.64 37.04
N ARG A 401 -6.67 9.73 36.63
CA ARG A 401 -6.84 10.96 37.45
C ARG A 401 -8.32 11.41 37.47
N PRO A 402 -9.23 10.63 38.06
CA PRO A 402 -10.67 10.90 37.96
C PRO A 402 -11.11 12.22 38.60
N HIS A 403 -10.27 12.85 39.44
CA HIS A 403 -10.60 14.10 40.15
C HIS A 403 -9.84 15.31 39.58
N GLU A 404 -9.01 15.11 38.61
CA GLU A 404 -8.27 16.19 37.93
C GLU A 404 -9.02 16.66 36.67
N PRO A 405 -8.90 17.91 36.27
CA PRO A 405 -9.50 18.39 35.03
C PRO A 405 -9.05 17.59 33.83
N PRO A 406 -9.94 17.35 32.83
CA PRO A 406 -9.54 16.72 31.58
C PRO A 406 -8.58 17.63 30.80
N LEU A 407 -7.55 17.01 30.21
CA LEU A 407 -6.50 17.68 29.40
C LEU A 407 -6.53 17.15 27.96
N GLY A 408 -5.98 17.94 27.03
CA GLY A 408 -5.85 17.54 25.64
C GLY A 408 -4.87 16.37 25.45
N ALA A 409 -5.30 15.32 24.78
CA ALA A 409 -4.50 14.11 24.52
C ALA A 409 -4.07 13.97 23.05
N GLY A 410 -4.47 14.91 22.18
CA GLY A 410 -4.28 14.79 20.72
C GLY A 410 -2.82 14.79 20.27
N GLU A 411 -1.91 15.45 20.98
CA GLU A 411 -0.51 15.63 20.55
C GLU A 411 0.53 15.43 21.67
N SER A 412 0.10 15.44 22.94
CA SER A 412 1.03 15.44 24.09
C SER A 412 1.91 14.20 24.17
N ALA A 413 1.41 13.04 23.80
CA ALA A 413 2.18 11.80 23.82
C ALA A 413 3.32 11.75 22.77
N SER A 414 3.30 12.60 21.74
CA SER A 414 4.38 12.65 20.73
C SER A 414 5.62 13.44 21.20
N VAL A 415 5.45 14.32 22.20
CA VAL A 415 6.47 15.32 22.52
C VAL A 415 7.83 14.73 22.96
N PRO A 416 7.91 13.64 23.75
CA PRO A 416 9.21 13.04 24.14
C PRO A 416 9.87 12.19 23.05
N SER A 417 9.19 11.90 21.95
CA SER A 417 9.55 10.85 21.00
C SER A 417 10.97 10.96 20.41
N ALA A 418 11.31 12.15 19.90
CA ALA A 418 12.55 12.37 19.18
C ALA A 418 13.76 12.17 20.08
N ALA A 419 13.71 12.72 21.29
CA ALA A 419 14.77 12.55 22.25
C ALA A 419 14.88 11.10 22.76
N ALA A 420 13.76 10.42 23.05
CA ALA A 420 13.77 9.03 23.48
C ALA A 420 14.44 8.12 22.44
N ILE A 421 14.10 8.27 21.15
CA ILE A 421 14.70 7.48 20.07
C ILE A 421 16.17 7.86 19.86
N ALA A 422 16.51 9.15 19.82
CA ALA A 422 17.90 9.61 19.67
C ALA A 422 18.80 9.14 20.82
N ASN A 423 18.30 9.16 22.07
CA ASN A 423 19.00 8.65 23.24
C ASN A 423 19.16 7.12 23.19
N ALA A 424 18.17 6.38 22.64
CA ALA A 424 18.28 4.94 22.41
C ALA A 424 19.36 4.61 21.35
N VAL A 425 19.42 5.39 20.27
CA VAL A 425 20.47 5.24 19.24
C VAL A 425 21.85 5.52 19.85
N PHE A 426 21.97 6.55 20.69
CA PHE A 426 23.22 6.81 21.42
C PHE A 426 23.61 5.68 22.35
N ASP A 427 22.70 5.13 23.12
CA ASP A 427 22.95 4.00 24.01
C ASP A 427 23.44 2.75 23.27
N ALA A 428 22.92 2.51 22.06
CA ALA A 428 23.33 1.41 21.20
C ALA A 428 24.70 1.62 20.54
N THR A 429 25.04 2.85 20.15
CA THR A 429 26.15 3.12 19.22
C THR A 429 27.24 4.02 19.77
N GLY A 430 26.97 4.83 20.79
CA GLY A 430 27.81 5.92 21.25
C GLY A 430 27.78 7.19 20.39
N ILE A 431 26.92 7.22 19.35
CA ILE A 431 26.82 8.35 18.42
C ILE A 431 25.62 9.21 18.76
N ARG A 432 25.83 10.52 18.95
CA ARG A 432 24.76 11.51 19.19
C ARG A 432 24.28 12.12 17.88
N PHE A 433 23.00 11.98 17.62
CA PHE A 433 22.32 12.69 16.54
C PHE A 433 21.57 13.91 17.09
N ARG A 434 21.87 15.06 16.51
CA ARG A 434 21.26 16.36 16.85
C ARG A 434 20.54 16.98 15.66
N GLU A 435 20.51 16.29 14.53
CA GLU A 435 19.80 16.66 13.32
C GLU A 435 18.89 15.51 12.87
N LEU A 436 17.62 15.79 12.67
CA LEU A 436 16.62 14.82 12.18
C LEU A 436 16.43 14.93 10.66
N PRO A 437 15.96 13.88 10.00
CA PRO A 437 15.73 12.52 10.52
C PRO A 437 17.04 11.75 10.73
N ILE A 438 17.01 10.75 11.62
CA ILE A 438 18.11 9.81 11.83
C ILE A 438 17.96 8.68 10.82
N THR A 439 18.39 8.91 9.59
CA THR A 439 18.29 7.91 8.52
C THR A 439 19.34 6.82 8.63
N ALA A 440 19.05 5.63 8.05
CA ALA A 440 20.00 4.52 7.97
C ALA A 440 21.34 4.95 7.34
N ASP A 441 21.30 5.77 6.29
CA ASP A 441 22.50 6.27 5.62
C ASP A 441 23.34 7.18 6.52
N LYS A 442 22.70 8.14 7.23
CA LYS A 442 23.40 8.99 8.20
C LYS A 442 24.07 8.16 9.30
N LEU A 443 23.35 7.14 9.82
CA LEU A 443 23.89 6.28 10.86
C LEU A 443 25.02 5.38 10.32
N ARG A 444 24.84 4.77 9.15
CA ARG A 444 25.86 3.96 8.49
C ARG A 444 27.14 4.77 8.22
N GLN A 445 27.02 6.00 7.75
CA GLN A 445 28.16 6.90 7.56
C GLN A 445 28.86 7.22 8.88
N ALA A 446 28.10 7.50 9.94
CA ALA A 446 28.66 7.78 11.26
C ALA A 446 29.34 6.55 11.90
N LEU A 447 28.82 5.34 11.67
CA LEU A 447 29.40 4.09 12.14
C LEU A 447 30.69 3.69 11.40
N ASN A 448 30.78 3.98 10.09
CA ASN A 448 31.87 3.50 9.23
C ASN A 448 32.83 4.62 8.76
N GLY A 449 32.56 5.87 9.08
CA GLY A 449 33.22 7.04 8.53
C GLY A 449 32.65 7.44 7.15
N PRO A 450 33.18 8.49 6.53
CA PRO A 450 32.67 8.94 5.25
C PRO A 450 32.79 7.83 4.21
N ASP A 451 31.69 7.55 3.53
CA ASP A 451 31.64 6.58 2.43
C ASP A 451 32.72 6.94 1.39
N PRO A 452 33.61 6.02 0.97
CA PRO A 452 34.53 6.31 -0.12
C PRO A 452 33.71 6.63 -1.35
N GLN A 453 33.91 7.83 -1.91
CA GLN A 453 33.28 8.21 -3.17
C GLN A 453 33.59 7.11 -4.21
N PRO A 454 32.59 6.59 -4.93
CA PRO A 454 32.89 5.63 -5.98
C PRO A 454 33.79 6.29 -7.02
N GLU A 455 35.00 5.76 -7.18
CA GLU A 455 35.86 6.18 -8.27
C GLU A 455 35.17 5.95 -9.60
N PRO A 456 35.28 6.88 -10.59
CA PRO A 456 34.71 6.68 -11.88
C PRO A 456 35.36 5.45 -12.54
N GLN A 457 34.60 4.39 -12.73
CA GLN A 457 35.04 3.19 -13.43
C GLN A 457 35.32 3.53 -14.88
N LEU A 458 36.59 3.53 -15.24
CA LEU A 458 37.04 3.54 -16.61
C LEU A 458 36.58 2.25 -17.31
N ALA A 459 35.88 2.42 -18.43
CA ALA A 459 35.35 1.34 -19.24
C ALA A 459 36.47 0.37 -19.66
N ALA A 460 36.33 -0.90 -19.29
CA ALA A 460 37.21 -1.96 -19.77
C ALA A 460 36.87 -2.37 -21.20
N PRO A 461 37.87 -2.67 -22.05
CA PRO A 461 37.64 -2.96 -23.48
C PRO A 461 37.03 -4.35 -23.68
N VAL A 462 36.06 -4.40 -24.61
CA VAL A 462 35.41 -5.61 -25.10
C VAL A 462 36.44 -6.55 -25.74
N SER A 463 36.67 -7.72 -25.14
CA SER A 463 37.41 -8.78 -25.79
C SER A 463 36.47 -9.81 -26.40
N THR A 464 36.49 -9.89 -27.72
CA THR A 464 35.87 -10.96 -28.50
C THR A 464 36.65 -12.26 -28.36
N ALA A 465 36.06 -13.28 -27.76
CA ALA A 465 36.56 -14.64 -27.82
C ALA A 465 35.50 -15.59 -28.38
N ARG A 466 35.70 -15.87 -29.64
CA ARG A 466 35.06 -16.96 -30.38
C ARG A 466 35.54 -18.31 -29.85
N ARG A 467 34.68 -19.17 -29.34
CA ARG A 467 35.03 -20.60 -29.23
C ARG A 467 33.90 -21.49 -29.74
N ARG A 468 34.32 -22.19 -30.86
CA ARG A 468 33.59 -23.33 -31.43
C ARG A 468 33.66 -24.51 -30.49
N SER A 469 32.56 -25.22 -30.29
CA SER A 469 32.63 -26.68 -30.11
C SER A 469 31.48 -27.37 -30.85
N ARG A 470 31.92 -28.18 -31.78
CA ARG A 470 31.18 -29.20 -32.53
C ARG A 470 30.99 -30.40 -31.59
N LYS A 471 29.80 -30.95 -31.57
CA LYS A 471 29.41 -32.36 -31.51
C LYS A 471 28.08 -32.53 -30.81
N TRP A 472 27.08 -32.82 -31.56
CA TRP A 472 26.02 -33.79 -31.27
C TRP A 472 25.10 -33.84 -32.49
N ALA A 473 25.52 -34.65 -33.44
CA ALA A 473 24.71 -35.12 -34.54
C ALA A 473 24.79 -36.65 -34.48
N LEU A 474 23.78 -37.24 -33.83
CA LEU A 474 23.32 -38.62 -34.07
C LEU A 474 22.16 -38.94 -33.06
N GLY A 475 20.97 -38.57 -33.38
CA GLY A 475 19.79 -38.87 -32.60
C GLY A 475 18.50 -38.41 -33.27
N GLY A 476 18.62 -37.76 -34.43
CA GLY A 476 17.49 -37.06 -35.06
C GLY A 476 16.75 -37.79 -36.20
N VAL A 477 17.13 -39.00 -36.58
CA VAL A 477 16.63 -39.57 -37.84
C VAL A 477 15.34 -40.41 -37.67
N THR A 478 15.09 -40.99 -36.51
CA THR A 478 13.89 -41.79 -36.26
C THR A 478 12.64 -40.96 -35.87
N GLY A 479 12.82 -39.73 -35.33
CA GLY A 479 11.71 -38.84 -35.05
C GLY A 479 11.14 -38.10 -36.27
N LEU A 480 12.00 -37.85 -37.27
CA LEU A 480 11.65 -37.13 -38.50
C LEU A 480 10.79 -37.95 -39.47
N LEU A 481 10.89 -39.29 -39.48
CA LEU A 481 10.13 -40.14 -40.37
C LEU A 481 8.67 -40.33 -39.91
N GLY A 482 8.40 -40.31 -38.59
CA GLY A 482 7.05 -40.32 -38.07
C GLY A 482 6.32 -38.98 -38.27
N LEU A 483 7.06 -37.87 -38.17
CA LEU A 483 6.52 -36.54 -38.44
C LEU A 483 6.25 -36.33 -39.96
N ALA A 484 7.13 -36.87 -40.83
CA ALA A 484 6.98 -36.75 -42.28
C ALA A 484 5.77 -37.53 -42.81
N ALA A 485 5.43 -38.69 -42.23
CA ALA A 485 4.22 -39.45 -42.61
C ALA A 485 2.94 -38.74 -42.14
N GLY A 486 2.91 -38.17 -40.94
CA GLY A 486 1.83 -37.34 -40.44
C GLY A 486 1.60 -36.05 -41.22
N VAL A 487 2.70 -35.43 -41.65
CA VAL A 487 2.68 -34.23 -42.49
C VAL A 487 2.22 -34.51 -43.91
N ALA A 488 2.57 -35.69 -44.48
CA ALA A 488 2.15 -36.04 -45.83
C ALA A 488 0.66 -36.35 -45.97
N ILE A 489 0.00 -36.85 -44.95
CA ILE A 489 -1.45 -37.13 -44.95
C ILE A 489 -2.28 -35.87 -44.66
N ASN A 490 -1.72 -34.89 -43.92
CA ASN A 490 -2.40 -33.64 -43.60
C ASN A 490 -1.82 -32.42 -44.35
N ALA A 491 -0.86 -32.60 -45.25
CA ALA A 491 -0.21 -31.59 -46.07
C ALA A 491 -1.03 -31.08 -47.26
N LEU A 492 -2.37 -31.22 -47.19
CA LEU A 492 -3.29 -30.43 -48.01
C LEU A 492 -4.04 -29.43 -47.09
N PRO A 493 -3.47 -28.36 -46.72
CA PRO A 493 -4.03 -27.58 -45.65
C PRO A 493 -3.94 -26.10 -45.78
N TRP A 494 -3.74 -25.57 -46.91
CA TRP A 494 -4.18 -24.23 -47.17
C TRP A 494 -5.70 -24.32 -47.44
N ARG A 495 -6.46 -24.10 -46.36
CA ARG A 495 -7.90 -23.84 -46.54
C ARG A 495 -8.02 -22.60 -47.39
N ALA A 496 -8.76 -22.61 -48.42
CA ALA A 496 -8.97 -21.46 -49.29
C ALA A 496 -9.45 -20.25 -48.44
N PRO A 497 -8.92 -19.06 -48.68
CA PRO A 497 -9.45 -17.86 -48.09
C PRO A 497 -10.96 -17.73 -48.36
N ILE A 498 -11.74 -17.33 -47.38
CA ILE A 498 -13.16 -16.97 -47.56
C ILE A 498 -13.20 -15.51 -48.01
N ALA A 499 -13.90 -15.24 -49.09
CA ALA A 499 -14.02 -13.91 -49.65
C ALA A 499 -14.58 -12.92 -48.61
N PRO A 500 -14.08 -11.66 -48.56
CA PRO A 500 -14.61 -10.65 -47.68
C PRO A 500 -16.04 -10.30 -48.06
N VAL A 501 -16.88 -10.01 -47.07
CA VAL A 501 -18.26 -9.58 -47.26
C VAL A 501 -18.44 -8.15 -46.77
N THR A 502 -19.52 -7.49 -47.29
CA THR A 502 -19.96 -6.23 -46.70
C THR A 502 -20.63 -6.53 -45.37
N PRO A 503 -20.32 -5.80 -44.28
CA PRO A 503 -20.98 -5.99 -42.99
C PRO A 503 -22.49 -5.86 -43.13
N PRO A 504 -23.29 -6.67 -42.39
CA PRO A 504 -24.70 -6.46 -42.27
C PRO A 504 -25.05 -5.04 -41.82
N ALA A 505 -26.14 -4.49 -42.31
CA ALA A 505 -26.60 -3.16 -41.93
C ALA A 505 -26.95 -3.10 -40.44
N ALA A 506 -26.74 -1.95 -39.79
CA ALA A 506 -27.24 -1.73 -38.45
C ALA A 506 -28.76 -1.98 -38.37
N GLY A 507 -29.19 -2.79 -37.40
CA GLY A 507 -30.57 -3.20 -37.23
C GLY A 507 -30.97 -4.49 -37.96
N SER A 508 -30.03 -5.22 -38.56
CA SER A 508 -30.29 -6.51 -39.24
C SER A 508 -30.72 -7.65 -38.29
N TRP A 509 -30.52 -7.50 -36.99
CA TRP A 509 -30.78 -8.52 -35.97
C TRP A 509 -31.80 -8.07 -34.92
N SER A 510 -32.54 -9.02 -34.37
CA SER A 510 -33.53 -8.75 -33.33
C SER A 510 -32.79 -8.41 -31.99
N ALA A 511 -33.45 -7.65 -31.12
CA ALA A 511 -32.93 -7.34 -29.80
C ALA A 511 -32.70 -8.61 -28.96
N GLU A 512 -33.56 -9.63 -29.12
CA GLU A 512 -33.38 -10.92 -28.43
C GLU A 512 -32.12 -11.65 -28.90
N MET A 513 -31.82 -11.65 -30.20
CA MET A 513 -30.62 -12.25 -30.76
C MET A 513 -29.36 -11.51 -30.27
N LEU A 514 -29.38 -10.17 -30.22
CA LEU A 514 -28.27 -9.37 -29.70
C LEU A 514 -28.05 -9.59 -28.21
N GLU A 515 -29.12 -9.66 -27.40
CA GLU A 515 -28.99 -9.95 -25.96
C GLU A 515 -28.44 -11.36 -25.71
N ARG A 516 -28.92 -12.36 -26.47
CA ARG A 516 -28.37 -13.71 -26.42
C ARG A 516 -26.88 -13.72 -26.79
N GLY A 517 -26.48 -12.96 -27.83
CA GLY A 517 -25.08 -12.81 -28.23
C GLY A 517 -24.20 -12.12 -27.15
N ARG A 518 -24.75 -11.10 -26.49
CA ARG A 518 -24.12 -10.44 -25.36
C ARG A 518 -23.88 -11.43 -24.22
N GLN A 519 -24.86 -12.27 -23.90
CA GLN A 519 -24.73 -13.29 -22.85
C GLN A 519 -23.64 -14.33 -23.19
N VAL A 520 -23.60 -14.79 -24.46
CA VAL A 520 -22.55 -15.71 -24.94
C VAL A 520 -21.15 -15.06 -24.86
N ALA A 521 -21.03 -13.79 -25.26
CA ALA A 521 -19.78 -13.03 -25.18
C ALA A 521 -19.31 -12.81 -23.73
N ALA A 522 -20.25 -12.55 -22.81
CA ALA A 522 -19.98 -12.43 -21.38
C ALA A 522 -19.54 -13.77 -20.77
N ALA A 523 -20.23 -14.88 -21.10
CA ALA A 523 -19.83 -16.21 -20.65
C ALA A 523 -18.46 -16.63 -21.22
N GLY A 524 -18.15 -16.19 -22.45
CA GLY A 524 -16.88 -16.48 -23.14
C GLY A 524 -15.75 -15.51 -22.81
N ASP A 525 -15.98 -14.52 -21.96
CA ASP A 525 -14.98 -13.57 -21.47
C ASP A 525 -14.21 -12.84 -22.59
N CYS A 526 -14.88 -12.60 -23.73
CA CYS A 526 -14.26 -12.09 -24.95
C CYS A 526 -13.51 -10.76 -24.73
N ALA A 527 -14.13 -9.83 -24.00
CA ALA A 527 -13.58 -8.50 -23.75
C ALA A 527 -12.31 -8.53 -22.88
N VAL A 528 -12.17 -9.47 -21.96
CA VAL A 528 -10.99 -9.57 -21.08
C VAL A 528 -9.72 -9.84 -21.90
N CYS A 529 -9.80 -10.78 -22.85
CA CYS A 529 -8.65 -11.08 -23.71
C CYS A 529 -8.47 -10.06 -24.85
N HIS A 530 -9.55 -9.48 -25.37
CA HIS A 530 -9.51 -8.63 -26.55
C HIS A 530 -9.52 -7.12 -26.26
N THR A 531 -9.18 -6.72 -25.01
CA THR A 531 -9.05 -5.31 -24.61
C THR A 531 -7.75 -5.10 -23.86
N THR A 532 -6.92 -4.16 -24.30
CA THR A 532 -5.73 -3.73 -23.53
C THR A 532 -6.15 -2.78 -22.41
N GLU A 533 -5.33 -2.65 -21.38
CA GLU A 533 -5.58 -1.70 -20.31
C GLU A 533 -5.66 -0.26 -20.87
N GLY A 534 -6.76 0.43 -20.53
CA GLY A 534 -7.06 1.76 -21.06
C GLY A 534 -7.43 1.80 -22.55
N GLY A 535 -7.47 0.65 -23.24
CA GLY A 535 -7.81 0.54 -24.67
C GLY A 535 -9.31 0.44 -24.93
N ALA A 536 -9.69 0.53 -26.20
CA ALA A 536 -11.08 0.35 -26.62
C ALA A 536 -11.50 -1.13 -26.52
N THR A 537 -12.71 -1.37 -26.02
CA THR A 537 -13.25 -2.72 -25.84
C THR A 537 -13.22 -3.52 -27.14
N ASN A 538 -12.74 -4.76 -27.08
CA ASN A 538 -12.63 -5.69 -28.20
C ASN A 538 -11.65 -5.27 -29.33
N ALA A 539 -10.86 -4.20 -29.15
CA ALA A 539 -9.91 -3.73 -30.17
C ALA A 539 -8.61 -4.53 -30.25
N GLY A 540 -8.40 -5.49 -29.36
CA GLY A 540 -7.21 -6.35 -29.34
C GLY A 540 -5.96 -5.65 -28.79
N GLY A 541 -4.80 -6.30 -29.00
CA GLY A 541 -3.48 -5.77 -28.61
C GLY A 541 -3.00 -6.21 -27.23
N LEU A 542 -3.78 -6.94 -26.44
CA LEU A 542 -3.34 -7.47 -25.14
C LEU A 542 -2.16 -8.42 -25.35
N LYS A 543 -1.07 -8.17 -24.63
CA LYS A 543 0.14 -8.98 -24.65
C LYS A 543 -0.05 -10.23 -23.79
N MET A 544 0.21 -11.41 -24.33
CA MET A 544 0.13 -12.70 -23.65
C MET A 544 1.49 -13.42 -23.74
N GLU A 545 2.16 -13.57 -22.62
CA GLU A 545 3.41 -14.32 -22.55
C GLU A 545 3.11 -15.83 -22.44
N THR A 546 3.73 -16.64 -23.29
CA THR A 546 3.59 -18.08 -23.26
C THR A 546 4.96 -18.77 -23.26
N PRO A 547 5.05 -20.05 -22.85
CA PRO A 547 6.31 -20.81 -22.98
C PRO A 547 6.83 -20.89 -24.42
N PHE A 548 5.97 -20.63 -25.40
CA PHE A 548 6.26 -20.74 -26.84
C PHE A 548 6.61 -19.39 -27.49
N GLY A 549 6.47 -18.28 -26.79
CA GLY A 549 6.67 -16.92 -27.25
C GLY A 549 5.53 -15.98 -26.88
N THR A 550 5.61 -14.75 -27.33
CA THR A 550 4.62 -13.71 -27.05
C THR A 550 3.52 -13.67 -28.11
N LEU A 551 2.27 -13.69 -27.69
CA LEU A 551 1.09 -13.49 -28.50
C LEU A 551 0.47 -12.13 -28.23
N TYR A 552 -0.19 -11.56 -29.24
CA TYR A 552 -1.03 -10.37 -29.10
C TYR A 552 -2.44 -10.70 -29.55
N THR A 553 -3.44 -10.31 -28.77
CA THR A 553 -4.83 -10.58 -29.10
C THR A 553 -5.31 -9.75 -30.28
N THR A 554 -6.21 -10.30 -31.06
CA THR A 554 -6.68 -9.68 -32.29
C THR A 554 -7.83 -8.70 -32.04
N ASN A 555 -8.01 -7.72 -32.93
CA ASN A 555 -9.17 -6.86 -32.96
C ASN A 555 -10.40 -7.68 -33.45
N ILE A 556 -11.43 -7.78 -32.60
CA ILE A 556 -12.68 -8.46 -32.91
C ILE A 556 -13.86 -7.49 -33.07
N THR A 557 -13.60 -6.19 -33.18
CA THR A 557 -14.61 -5.20 -33.55
C THR A 557 -14.97 -5.30 -35.02
N PRO A 558 -16.13 -4.75 -35.48
CA PRO A 558 -16.54 -4.79 -36.88
C PRO A 558 -15.79 -3.80 -37.78
N ASP A 559 -14.53 -3.47 -37.45
CA ASP A 559 -13.66 -2.72 -38.36
C ASP A 559 -13.29 -3.60 -39.59
N LYS A 560 -13.38 -3.00 -40.77
CA LYS A 560 -13.21 -3.74 -42.04
C LYS A 560 -11.79 -4.12 -42.34
N GLN A 561 -10.83 -3.36 -41.85
CA GLN A 561 -9.40 -3.51 -42.17
C GLN A 561 -8.64 -4.26 -41.09
N THR A 562 -8.85 -3.91 -39.83
CA THR A 562 -8.07 -4.43 -38.69
C THR A 562 -8.86 -5.42 -37.83
N GLY A 563 -10.19 -5.46 -37.97
CA GLY A 563 -11.09 -6.30 -37.22
C GLY A 563 -11.81 -7.38 -38.05
N ILE A 564 -12.96 -7.81 -37.57
CA ILE A 564 -13.77 -8.85 -38.21
C ILE A 564 -14.88 -8.29 -39.13
N GLY A 565 -14.96 -6.99 -39.39
CA GLY A 565 -16.04 -6.33 -40.14
C GLY A 565 -16.22 -6.80 -41.56
N SER A 566 -15.19 -7.42 -42.19
CA SER A 566 -15.30 -8.03 -43.51
C SER A 566 -15.48 -9.57 -43.46
N TRP A 567 -15.74 -10.17 -42.30
CA TRP A 567 -15.92 -11.61 -42.14
C TRP A 567 -17.39 -12.01 -42.31
N SER A 568 -17.64 -13.04 -43.13
CA SER A 568 -18.95 -13.69 -43.17
C SER A 568 -19.14 -14.55 -41.93
N PHE A 569 -20.39 -14.93 -41.62
CA PHE A 569 -20.66 -15.89 -40.55
C PHE A 569 -19.85 -17.18 -40.73
N ASN A 570 -19.75 -17.71 -41.96
CA ASN A 570 -18.94 -18.92 -42.22
C ASN A 570 -17.44 -18.72 -41.91
N ALA A 571 -16.89 -17.54 -42.11
CA ALA A 571 -15.50 -17.25 -41.75
C ALA A 571 -15.32 -17.16 -40.23
N PHE A 572 -16.27 -16.55 -39.54
CA PHE A 572 -16.31 -16.46 -38.07
C PHE A 572 -16.49 -17.85 -37.44
N ASP A 573 -17.48 -18.63 -37.88
CA ASP A 573 -17.72 -20.00 -37.40
C ASP A 573 -16.50 -20.91 -37.61
N ARG A 574 -15.84 -20.81 -38.77
CA ARG A 574 -14.60 -21.55 -39.05
C ARG A 574 -13.47 -21.20 -38.05
N ALA A 575 -13.34 -19.93 -37.70
CA ALA A 575 -12.34 -19.48 -36.72
C ALA A 575 -12.67 -20.00 -35.31
N MET A 576 -13.93 -19.86 -34.89
CA MET A 576 -14.40 -20.29 -33.58
C MET A 576 -14.42 -21.81 -33.38
N ARG A 577 -14.70 -22.60 -34.42
CA ARG A 577 -14.82 -24.05 -34.31
C ARG A 577 -13.61 -24.84 -34.77
N GLN A 578 -12.81 -24.28 -35.69
CA GLN A 578 -11.71 -25.01 -36.30
C GLN A 578 -10.34 -24.34 -36.07
N GLY A 579 -10.33 -23.14 -35.45
CA GLY A 579 -9.10 -22.40 -35.28
C GLY A 579 -8.43 -21.96 -36.57
N ILE A 580 -9.24 -21.60 -37.60
CA ILE A 580 -8.73 -21.22 -38.96
C ILE A 580 -9.34 -19.85 -39.30
N SER A 581 -8.48 -18.85 -39.51
CA SER A 581 -8.89 -17.49 -39.83
C SER A 581 -9.54 -17.35 -41.21
N ARG A 582 -10.14 -16.20 -41.52
CA ARG A 582 -10.77 -15.93 -42.83
C ARG A 582 -9.82 -16.09 -44.03
N ASP A 583 -8.54 -15.72 -43.85
CA ASP A 583 -7.52 -15.84 -44.90
C ASP A 583 -6.89 -17.25 -45.00
N GLY A 584 -7.35 -18.21 -44.15
CA GLY A 584 -6.94 -19.61 -44.22
C GLY A 584 -5.76 -20.01 -43.33
N HIS A 585 -5.14 -19.10 -42.59
CA HIS A 585 -4.08 -19.48 -41.64
C HIS A 585 -4.62 -20.05 -40.34
N HIS A 586 -3.88 -20.94 -39.71
CA HIS A 586 -4.22 -21.50 -38.40
C HIS A 586 -4.01 -20.49 -37.26
N LEU A 587 -4.93 -20.50 -36.32
CA LEU A 587 -4.85 -19.72 -35.09
C LEU A 587 -4.11 -20.51 -34.01
N TYR A 588 -3.47 -19.82 -33.07
CA TYR A 588 -2.84 -20.47 -31.93
C TYR A 588 -3.86 -20.87 -30.87
N PRO A 589 -3.68 -22.01 -30.17
CA PRO A 589 -4.64 -22.55 -29.21
C PRO A 589 -4.66 -21.81 -27.86
N ALA A 590 -4.00 -20.66 -27.73
CA ALA A 590 -4.28 -19.69 -26.69
C ALA A 590 -5.71 -19.12 -26.84
N PHE A 591 -6.21 -19.01 -28.08
CA PHE A 591 -7.61 -18.83 -28.37
C PHE A 591 -8.35 -20.15 -28.13
N PRO A 592 -9.32 -20.25 -27.19
CA PRO A 592 -9.89 -21.53 -26.75
C PRO A 592 -10.95 -22.11 -27.74
N TYR A 593 -10.63 -22.17 -29.01
CA TYR A 593 -11.53 -22.74 -30.04
C TYR A 593 -11.83 -24.22 -29.81
N THR A 594 -11.03 -24.92 -29.02
CA THR A 594 -11.31 -26.29 -28.56
C THR A 594 -12.55 -26.40 -27.68
N SER A 595 -12.89 -25.35 -26.94
CA SER A 595 -14.10 -25.22 -26.12
C SER A 595 -15.23 -24.56 -26.92
N PHE A 596 -15.00 -23.46 -27.62
CA PHE A 596 -16.00 -22.71 -28.35
C PHE A 596 -16.66 -23.52 -29.48
N ARG A 597 -15.97 -24.52 -30.01
CA ARG A 597 -16.57 -25.43 -30.97
C ARG A 597 -17.80 -26.19 -30.44
N GLN A 598 -17.97 -26.28 -29.11
CA GLN A 598 -19.11 -26.93 -28.48
C GLN A 598 -20.36 -26.03 -28.45
N LEU A 599 -20.27 -24.77 -28.80
CA LEU A 599 -21.38 -23.84 -28.87
C LEU A 599 -22.41 -24.33 -29.89
N SER A 600 -23.70 -24.16 -29.57
CA SER A 600 -24.78 -24.40 -30.53
C SER A 600 -24.68 -23.42 -31.68
N GLU A 601 -25.22 -23.81 -32.86
CA GLU A 601 -25.27 -22.92 -34.01
C GLU A 601 -26.01 -21.62 -33.70
N GLY A 602 -27.13 -21.68 -32.93
CA GLY A 602 -27.89 -20.50 -32.53
C GLY A 602 -27.09 -19.53 -31.63
N ASP A 603 -26.28 -20.05 -30.70
CA ASP A 603 -25.41 -19.20 -29.86
C ASP A 603 -24.23 -18.62 -30.66
N MET A 604 -23.69 -19.38 -31.63
CA MET A 604 -22.64 -18.90 -32.52
C MET A 604 -23.14 -17.78 -33.44
N GLN A 605 -24.35 -17.90 -33.97
CA GLN A 605 -25.00 -16.86 -34.78
C GLN A 605 -25.30 -15.61 -33.93
N ALA A 606 -25.80 -15.80 -32.71
CA ALA A 606 -26.07 -14.71 -31.79
C ALA A 606 -24.81 -13.95 -31.39
N LEU A 607 -23.71 -14.66 -31.07
CA LEU A 607 -22.41 -14.08 -30.77
C LEU A 607 -21.88 -13.26 -31.97
N TYR A 608 -21.91 -13.80 -33.16
CA TYR A 608 -21.54 -13.09 -34.39
C TYR A 608 -22.37 -11.80 -34.57
N ALA A 609 -23.67 -11.89 -34.44
CA ALA A 609 -24.58 -10.74 -34.55
C ALA A 609 -24.23 -9.64 -33.56
N TRP A 610 -23.97 -10.02 -32.30
CA TRP A 610 -23.61 -9.07 -31.25
C TRP A 610 -22.26 -8.40 -31.51
N LEU A 611 -21.21 -9.16 -31.87
CA LEU A 611 -19.89 -8.59 -32.19
C LEU A 611 -19.97 -7.66 -33.41
N MET A 612 -20.75 -8.00 -34.45
CA MET A 612 -20.92 -7.16 -35.64
C MET A 612 -21.77 -5.92 -35.38
N SER A 613 -22.48 -5.84 -34.26
CA SER A 613 -23.27 -4.66 -33.85
C SER A 613 -22.50 -3.67 -32.99
N GLN A 614 -21.28 -4.04 -32.55
CA GLN A 614 -20.45 -3.17 -31.71
C GLN A 614 -19.84 -2.00 -32.51
N PRO A 615 -19.36 -0.93 -31.84
CA PRO A 615 -18.62 0.14 -32.50
C PRO A 615 -17.34 -0.40 -33.19
N ALA A 616 -17.15 -0.03 -34.46
CA ALA A 616 -15.91 -0.36 -35.16
C ALA A 616 -14.74 0.47 -34.65
N VAL A 617 -13.64 -0.17 -34.30
CA VAL A 617 -12.41 0.48 -33.82
C VAL A 617 -11.25 0.11 -34.78
N HIS A 618 -10.67 1.11 -35.40
CA HIS A 618 -9.53 0.92 -36.31
C HIS A 618 -8.24 0.80 -35.50
N GLN A 619 -7.83 -0.42 -35.14
CA GLN A 619 -6.63 -0.71 -34.39
C GLN A 619 -5.99 -2.00 -34.89
N ALA A 620 -4.77 -1.89 -35.41
CA ALA A 620 -3.97 -3.05 -35.79
C ALA A 620 -3.14 -3.51 -34.58
N PRO A 621 -3.37 -4.73 -34.04
CA PRO A 621 -2.54 -5.25 -32.96
C PRO A 621 -1.11 -5.54 -33.44
N PRO A 622 -0.12 -5.55 -32.52
CA PRO A 622 1.25 -5.95 -32.86
C PRO A 622 1.33 -7.38 -33.42
N GLU A 623 2.38 -7.67 -34.18
CA GLU A 623 2.63 -9.02 -34.68
C GLU A 623 3.09 -9.96 -33.57
N ASN A 624 2.66 -11.21 -33.63
CA ASN A 624 3.05 -12.27 -32.68
C ASN A 624 4.54 -12.58 -32.77
N GLN A 625 5.20 -12.70 -31.63
CA GLN A 625 6.63 -12.97 -31.49
C GLN A 625 6.89 -14.40 -30.98
N MET A 626 6.52 -15.38 -31.80
CA MET A 626 6.65 -16.78 -31.43
C MET A 626 8.08 -17.29 -31.70
N ARG A 627 8.60 -18.12 -30.79
CA ARG A 627 9.92 -18.74 -30.91
C ARG A 627 9.88 -19.86 -31.97
N PHE A 628 11.00 -20.05 -32.71
CA PHE A 628 11.13 -21.20 -33.61
C PHE A 628 11.14 -22.50 -32.80
N PRO A 629 10.42 -23.58 -33.24
CA PRO A 629 9.63 -23.71 -34.49
C PRO A 629 8.15 -23.28 -34.38
N TYR A 630 7.70 -22.73 -33.25
CA TYR A 630 6.29 -22.40 -32.97
C TYR A 630 5.75 -21.23 -33.82
N ASN A 631 6.65 -20.45 -34.45
CA ASN A 631 6.27 -19.42 -35.43
C ASN A 631 5.80 -20.02 -36.79
N LEU A 632 5.96 -21.31 -36.98
CA LEU A 632 5.50 -22.02 -38.19
C LEU A 632 4.04 -22.45 -38.05
N ARG A 633 3.10 -21.56 -38.42
CA ARG A 633 1.65 -21.75 -38.19
C ARG A 633 1.06 -23.01 -38.80
N PHE A 634 1.66 -23.55 -39.89
CA PHE A 634 1.20 -24.79 -40.47
C PHE A 634 1.30 -26.01 -39.52
N LEU A 635 2.19 -25.96 -38.52
CA LEU A 635 2.31 -27.00 -37.50
C LEU A 635 1.03 -27.13 -36.66
N MET A 636 0.22 -26.06 -36.57
CA MET A 636 -1.05 -26.11 -35.90
C MET A 636 -2.10 -27.01 -36.55
N ALA A 637 -1.93 -27.35 -37.85
CA ALA A 637 -2.76 -28.38 -38.50
C ALA A 637 -2.58 -29.75 -37.83
N GLY A 638 -1.33 -30.13 -37.55
CA GLY A 638 -1.01 -31.36 -36.82
C GLY A 638 -1.52 -31.33 -35.36
N TRP A 639 -1.35 -30.18 -34.71
CA TRP A 639 -1.88 -29.96 -33.35
C TRP A 639 -3.41 -30.13 -33.31
N ASN A 640 -4.16 -29.53 -34.25
CA ASN A 640 -5.60 -29.64 -34.37
C ASN A 640 -6.06 -31.08 -34.62
N ALA A 641 -5.31 -31.83 -35.46
CA ALA A 641 -5.63 -33.23 -35.71
C ALA A 641 -5.56 -34.09 -34.45
N LEU A 642 -4.68 -33.75 -33.50
CA LEU A 642 -4.48 -34.48 -32.25
C LEU A 642 -5.46 -34.05 -31.13
N TYR A 643 -5.70 -32.73 -31.04
CA TYR A 643 -6.36 -32.17 -29.85
C TYR A 643 -7.72 -31.52 -30.09
N LEU A 644 -8.08 -31.16 -31.33
CA LEU A 644 -9.39 -30.61 -31.63
C LEU A 644 -10.46 -31.71 -31.59
N GLY A 645 -11.37 -31.65 -30.63
CA GLY A 645 -12.48 -32.59 -30.47
C GLY A 645 -13.47 -32.60 -31.64
N ARG A 646 -14.64 -33.23 -31.53
CA ARG A 646 -15.66 -33.32 -32.60
C ARG A 646 -17.00 -32.75 -32.15
N GLY A 647 -17.59 -31.88 -32.98
CA GLY A 647 -19.02 -31.46 -32.91
C GLY A 647 -19.38 -30.50 -31.77
N GLU A 648 -20.64 -30.12 -31.79
CA GLU A 648 -21.32 -29.36 -30.77
C GLU A 648 -21.54 -30.20 -29.49
N TYR A 649 -21.78 -29.52 -28.34
CA TYR A 649 -22.16 -30.18 -27.11
C TYR A 649 -23.40 -31.06 -27.30
N GLN A 650 -23.29 -32.30 -26.86
CA GLN A 650 -24.42 -33.24 -26.87
C GLN A 650 -24.94 -33.44 -25.46
N PRO A 651 -26.21 -33.14 -25.17
CA PRO A 651 -26.78 -33.36 -23.84
C PRO A 651 -26.69 -34.84 -23.41
N ASP A 652 -26.33 -35.09 -22.15
CA ASP A 652 -26.42 -36.42 -21.56
C ASP A 652 -27.88 -36.72 -21.21
N PRO A 653 -28.50 -37.72 -21.86
CA PRO A 653 -29.91 -38.04 -21.65
C PRO A 653 -30.21 -38.59 -20.25
N ARG A 654 -29.18 -38.96 -19.46
CA ARG A 654 -29.33 -39.45 -18.08
C ARG A 654 -29.40 -38.31 -17.06
N LYS A 655 -29.10 -37.08 -17.50
CA LYS A 655 -29.04 -35.89 -16.64
C LYS A 655 -30.17 -34.92 -16.96
N GLY A 656 -30.57 -34.14 -15.98
CA GLY A 656 -31.62 -33.13 -16.15
C GLY A 656 -31.20 -31.94 -17.02
N ALA A 657 -32.17 -31.13 -17.42
CA ALA A 657 -31.94 -29.97 -18.27
C ALA A 657 -30.99 -28.93 -17.65
N GLU A 658 -31.14 -28.66 -16.36
CA GLU A 658 -30.26 -27.73 -15.62
C GLU A 658 -28.81 -28.21 -15.64
N TRP A 659 -28.59 -29.50 -15.36
CA TRP A 659 -27.23 -30.06 -15.37
C TRP A 659 -26.60 -29.97 -16.78
N ASN A 660 -27.37 -30.31 -17.82
CA ASN A 660 -26.90 -30.22 -19.21
C ASN A 660 -26.62 -28.78 -19.64
N ARG A 661 -27.42 -27.82 -19.17
CA ARG A 661 -27.15 -26.40 -19.40
C ARG A 661 -25.86 -25.97 -18.71
N GLY A 662 -25.63 -26.40 -17.47
CA GLY A 662 -24.38 -26.14 -16.73
C GLY A 662 -23.16 -26.74 -17.42
N ALA A 663 -23.25 -27.99 -17.86
CA ALA A 663 -22.19 -28.66 -18.61
C ALA A 663 -21.87 -27.96 -19.93
N TYR A 664 -22.89 -27.51 -20.66
CA TYR A 664 -22.75 -26.72 -21.88
C TYR A 664 -22.00 -25.40 -21.63
N LEU A 665 -22.37 -24.68 -20.58
CA LEU A 665 -21.75 -23.39 -20.24
C LEU A 665 -20.30 -23.59 -19.76
N VAL A 666 -20.05 -24.51 -18.83
CA VAL A 666 -18.71 -24.73 -18.26
C VAL A 666 -17.70 -25.26 -19.28
N ASN A 667 -18.12 -26.21 -20.15
CA ASN A 667 -17.22 -26.85 -21.10
C ASN A 667 -17.14 -26.13 -22.45
N GLY A 668 -18.18 -25.39 -22.83
CA GLY A 668 -18.29 -24.62 -24.06
C GLY A 668 -18.00 -23.14 -23.91
N ALA A 669 -19.06 -22.33 -23.68
CA ALA A 669 -18.94 -20.88 -23.66
C ALA A 669 -17.97 -20.37 -22.59
N GLY A 670 -18.07 -20.85 -21.35
CA GLY A 670 -17.23 -20.44 -20.23
C GLY A 670 -15.80 -21.00 -20.24
N HIS A 671 -15.50 -21.95 -21.12
CA HIS A 671 -14.17 -22.56 -21.32
C HIS A 671 -13.33 -22.74 -20.04
N CYS A 672 -13.96 -23.10 -18.91
CA CYS A 672 -13.31 -23.21 -17.59
C CYS A 672 -12.10 -24.15 -17.61
N GLY A 673 -12.10 -25.18 -18.46
CA GLY A 673 -10.98 -26.08 -18.67
C GLY A 673 -9.72 -25.39 -19.17
N ALA A 674 -9.82 -24.24 -19.86
CA ALA A 674 -8.66 -23.51 -20.37
C ALA A 674 -7.70 -23.06 -19.24
N CYS A 675 -8.24 -22.71 -18.08
CA CYS A 675 -7.49 -22.33 -16.90
C CYS A 675 -7.41 -23.46 -15.85
N HIS A 676 -8.51 -24.18 -15.64
CA HIS A 676 -8.65 -25.18 -14.59
C HIS A 676 -8.26 -26.61 -14.97
N SER A 677 -7.61 -26.81 -16.13
CA SER A 677 -7.07 -28.14 -16.52
C SER A 677 -5.56 -28.06 -16.73
N PRO A 678 -4.78 -29.07 -16.29
CA PRO A 678 -3.35 -29.08 -16.53
C PRO A 678 -3.07 -29.27 -18.02
N ARG A 679 -1.99 -28.65 -18.51
CA ARG A 679 -1.57 -28.73 -19.92
C ARG A 679 -0.46 -29.75 -20.12
N ASN A 680 -0.39 -30.30 -21.32
CA ASN A 680 0.73 -31.15 -21.74
C ASN A 680 1.88 -30.31 -22.33
N LEU A 681 2.98 -30.96 -22.72
CA LEU A 681 4.16 -30.27 -23.29
C LEU A 681 3.90 -29.50 -24.59
N LEU A 682 2.81 -29.79 -25.28
CA LEU A 682 2.38 -29.09 -26.51
C LEU A 682 1.30 -28.03 -26.22
N GLY A 683 1.06 -27.69 -24.94
CA GLY A 683 0.12 -26.67 -24.53
C GLY A 683 -1.36 -27.08 -24.59
N ALA A 684 -1.68 -28.32 -24.92
CA ALA A 684 -3.05 -28.81 -24.96
C ALA A 684 -3.57 -29.20 -23.58
N GLU A 685 -4.84 -28.94 -23.31
CA GLU A 685 -5.55 -29.38 -22.10
C GLU A 685 -5.55 -30.92 -22.00
N LYS A 686 -5.22 -31.44 -20.82
CA LYS A 686 -5.34 -32.86 -20.53
C LYS A 686 -6.81 -33.22 -20.38
N ARG A 687 -7.16 -34.42 -20.81
CA ARG A 687 -8.55 -34.95 -20.83
C ARG A 687 -8.75 -36.08 -19.82
N GLY A 688 -9.98 -36.60 -19.74
CA GLY A 688 -10.34 -37.66 -18.80
C GLY A 688 -10.27 -37.15 -17.36
N ASP A 689 -9.71 -37.96 -16.46
CA ASP A 689 -9.60 -37.66 -15.03
C ASP A 689 -8.75 -36.41 -14.72
N ASN A 690 -7.96 -35.93 -15.69
CA ASN A 690 -7.20 -34.69 -15.58
C ASN A 690 -7.97 -33.44 -16.07
N PHE A 691 -9.16 -33.61 -16.66
CA PHE A 691 -9.97 -32.46 -17.04
C PHE A 691 -10.52 -31.76 -15.79
N LEU A 692 -10.38 -30.46 -15.70
CA LEU A 692 -10.70 -29.61 -14.53
C LEU A 692 -9.92 -30.00 -13.25
N ALA A 693 -8.74 -30.62 -13.38
CA ALA A 693 -7.92 -31.05 -12.25
C ALA A 693 -6.92 -29.98 -11.75
N GLY A 694 -7.16 -28.70 -12.07
CA GLY A 694 -6.32 -27.58 -11.70
C GLY A 694 -5.29 -27.20 -12.77
N GLY A 695 -4.81 -25.96 -12.73
CA GLY A 695 -3.85 -25.43 -13.69
C GLY A 695 -3.11 -24.21 -13.18
N TRP A 696 -2.40 -23.54 -14.10
CA TRP A 696 -1.66 -22.30 -13.84
C TRP A 696 -1.95 -21.28 -14.93
N VAL A 697 -2.27 -20.06 -14.52
CA VAL A 697 -2.56 -18.94 -15.42
C VAL A 697 -1.91 -17.67 -14.83
N ASP A 698 -1.02 -17.04 -15.57
CA ASP A 698 -0.40 -15.76 -15.23
C ASP A 698 0.16 -15.68 -13.79
N GLY A 699 0.82 -16.76 -13.35
CA GLY A 699 1.39 -16.82 -12.00
C GLY A 699 0.37 -17.17 -10.89
N TRP A 700 -0.89 -17.43 -11.23
CA TRP A 700 -1.93 -17.89 -10.32
C TRP A 700 -2.21 -19.38 -10.46
N GLU A 701 -2.46 -20.04 -9.34
CA GLU A 701 -2.96 -21.41 -9.31
C GLU A 701 -4.48 -21.41 -9.51
N ALA A 702 -4.94 -21.97 -10.63
CA ALA A 702 -6.35 -22.25 -10.82
C ALA A 702 -6.71 -23.57 -10.13
N PRO A 703 -7.58 -23.57 -9.10
CA PRO A 703 -7.86 -24.79 -8.31
C PRO A 703 -8.55 -25.89 -9.14
N ALA A 704 -8.42 -27.13 -8.67
CA ALA A 704 -9.11 -28.27 -9.28
C ALA A 704 -10.62 -28.17 -9.07
N LEU A 705 -11.41 -28.06 -10.14
CA LEU A 705 -12.87 -28.03 -10.08
C LEU A 705 -13.51 -29.42 -10.00
N ASN A 706 -12.78 -30.48 -10.34
CA ASN A 706 -13.21 -31.87 -10.20
C ASN A 706 -12.88 -32.51 -8.82
N GLN A 707 -12.37 -31.72 -7.88
CA GLN A 707 -11.99 -32.15 -6.52
C GLN A 707 -12.49 -31.17 -5.43
N LEU A 708 -13.48 -30.38 -5.72
CA LEU A 708 -14.07 -29.38 -4.79
C LEU A 708 -14.65 -30.02 -3.51
N ASN A 709 -15.06 -31.27 -3.57
CA ASN A 709 -15.52 -32.07 -2.44
C ASN A 709 -14.39 -32.51 -1.48
N LYS A 710 -13.13 -32.45 -1.94
CA LYS A 710 -11.94 -32.80 -1.14
C LYS A 710 -11.30 -31.56 -0.49
N ALA A 711 -11.78 -30.36 -0.79
CA ALA A 711 -11.33 -29.14 -0.13
C ALA A 711 -11.58 -29.27 1.39
N PRO A 712 -10.73 -28.63 2.25
CA PRO A 712 -10.93 -28.63 3.70
C PRO A 712 -12.35 -28.19 4.10
N GLN A 713 -12.91 -27.24 3.33
CA GLN A 713 -14.32 -26.87 3.37
C GLN A 713 -14.95 -27.28 2.02
N PRO A 714 -15.75 -28.36 1.99
CA PRO A 714 -16.34 -28.83 0.73
C PRO A 714 -17.29 -27.81 0.11
N TRP A 715 -17.19 -27.63 -1.21
CA TRP A 715 -18.06 -26.74 -1.96
C TRP A 715 -19.43 -27.39 -2.19
N THR A 716 -20.48 -26.60 -2.00
CA THR A 716 -21.87 -26.95 -2.32
C THR A 716 -22.31 -26.24 -3.60
N ALA A 717 -23.40 -26.67 -4.21
CA ALA A 717 -24.00 -25.94 -5.32
C ALA A 717 -24.36 -24.49 -4.93
N GLN A 718 -24.79 -24.26 -3.68
CA GLN A 718 -25.14 -22.91 -3.22
C GLN A 718 -23.87 -22.04 -3.02
N SER A 719 -22.80 -22.58 -2.42
CA SER A 719 -21.56 -21.82 -2.26
C SER A 719 -20.89 -21.52 -3.62
N LEU A 720 -20.93 -22.46 -4.56
CA LEU A 720 -20.48 -22.21 -5.95
C LEU A 720 -21.32 -21.13 -6.63
N TYR A 721 -22.65 -21.17 -6.48
CA TYR A 721 -23.50 -20.12 -7.02
C TYR A 721 -23.18 -18.76 -6.42
N ASN A 722 -23.05 -18.65 -5.10
CA ASN A 722 -22.68 -17.40 -4.42
C ASN A 722 -21.37 -16.84 -5.00
N TYR A 723 -20.35 -17.70 -5.06
CA TYR A 723 -19.01 -17.31 -5.53
C TYR A 723 -19.04 -16.89 -7.02
N LEU A 724 -19.67 -17.66 -7.90
CA LEU A 724 -19.74 -17.34 -9.33
C LEU A 724 -20.63 -16.13 -9.63
N ARG A 725 -21.60 -15.83 -8.77
CA ARG A 725 -22.54 -14.72 -8.95
C ARG A 725 -22.06 -13.40 -8.37
N SER A 726 -21.48 -13.43 -7.18
CA SER A 726 -21.11 -12.22 -6.43
C SER A 726 -19.61 -12.05 -6.21
N GLY A 727 -18.81 -13.09 -6.54
CA GLY A 727 -17.37 -13.11 -6.25
C GLY A 727 -17.03 -13.44 -4.79
N TYR A 728 -18.03 -13.78 -3.98
CA TYR A 728 -17.85 -14.06 -2.56
C TYR A 728 -18.71 -15.20 -2.07
N ASP A 729 -18.10 -16.04 -1.24
CA ASP A 729 -18.82 -16.99 -0.39
C ASP A 729 -18.20 -17.01 1.01
N ALA A 730 -19.04 -17.01 2.06
CA ALA A 730 -18.60 -16.90 3.44
C ALA A 730 -17.66 -18.04 3.91
N GLN A 731 -17.74 -19.19 3.26
CA GLN A 731 -16.93 -20.37 3.56
C GLN A 731 -15.71 -20.53 2.64
N HIS A 732 -15.62 -19.75 1.55
CA HIS A 732 -14.60 -19.96 0.53
C HIS A 732 -13.84 -18.68 0.13
N GLY A 733 -14.25 -17.52 0.64
CA GLY A 733 -13.55 -16.25 0.44
C GLY A 733 -13.96 -15.51 -0.85
N VAL A 734 -13.04 -14.76 -1.42
CA VAL A 734 -13.26 -13.77 -2.51
C VAL A 734 -12.54 -14.19 -3.78
N ALA A 735 -13.16 -13.95 -4.93
CA ALA A 735 -12.54 -14.08 -6.24
C ALA A 735 -11.49 -12.99 -6.46
N ALA A 736 -10.27 -13.38 -6.82
CA ALA A 736 -9.14 -12.49 -7.05
C ALA A 736 -8.35 -12.88 -8.30
N GLY A 737 -7.47 -11.99 -8.76
CA GLY A 737 -6.64 -12.20 -9.95
C GLY A 737 -7.47 -12.52 -11.19
N PRO A 738 -7.02 -13.42 -12.08
CA PRO A 738 -7.71 -13.73 -13.33
C PRO A 738 -9.16 -14.22 -13.18
N MET A 739 -9.57 -14.65 -11.98
CA MET A 739 -10.95 -15.09 -11.73
C MET A 739 -11.91 -13.90 -11.48
N ALA A 740 -11.41 -12.74 -11.06
CA ALA A 740 -12.25 -11.58 -10.77
C ALA A 740 -13.04 -11.07 -12.00
N PRO A 741 -12.44 -10.81 -13.18
CA PRO A 741 -13.16 -10.41 -14.37
C PRO A 741 -14.13 -11.51 -14.88
N VAL A 742 -13.78 -12.80 -14.76
CA VAL A 742 -14.69 -13.91 -15.11
C VAL A 742 -15.98 -13.83 -14.29
N VAL A 743 -15.86 -13.67 -12.97
CA VAL A 743 -17.04 -13.52 -12.09
C VAL A 743 -17.82 -12.26 -12.40
N SER A 744 -17.16 -11.13 -12.68
CA SER A 744 -17.82 -9.89 -13.08
C SER A 744 -18.73 -10.08 -14.30
N HIS A 745 -18.27 -10.83 -15.29
CA HIS A 745 -19.05 -11.15 -16.47
C HIS A 745 -20.16 -12.19 -16.20
N LEU A 746 -19.88 -13.24 -15.43
CA LEU A 746 -20.88 -14.22 -15.02
C LEU A 746 -22.02 -13.57 -14.21
N ALA A 747 -21.73 -12.53 -13.43
CA ALA A 747 -22.73 -11.76 -12.69
C ALA A 747 -23.77 -11.08 -13.61
N THR A 748 -23.49 -10.89 -14.90
CA THR A 748 -24.41 -10.32 -15.88
C THR A 748 -25.30 -11.35 -16.59
N LEU A 749 -25.04 -12.65 -16.37
CA LEU A 749 -25.84 -13.72 -16.96
C LEU A 749 -27.16 -13.92 -16.20
N PRO A 750 -28.17 -14.59 -16.84
CA PRO A 750 -29.37 -15.03 -16.15
C PRO A 750 -29.03 -15.89 -14.92
N GLU A 751 -29.76 -15.67 -13.84
CA GLU A 751 -29.53 -16.42 -12.57
C GLU A 751 -29.58 -17.95 -12.79
N ALA A 752 -30.52 -18.41 -13.62
CA ALA A 752 -30.67 -19.83 -13.96
C ALA A 752 -29.39 -20.42 -14.59
N ASP A 753 -28.69 -19.68 -15.42
CA ASP A 753 -27.44 -20.12 -16.06
C ASP A 753 -26.30 -20.29 -15.05
N VAL A 754 -26.14 -19.32 -14.14
CA VAL A 754 -25.13 -19.42 -13.08
C VAL A 754 -25.46 -20.56 -12.09
N ARG A 755 -26.73 -20.76 -11.74
CA ARG A 755 -27.17 -21.90 -10.95
C ARG A 755 -26.90 -23.23 -11.66
N ALA A 756 -27.15 -23.30 -12.96
CA ALA A 756 -26.86 -24.49 -13.77
C ALA A 756 -25.35 -24.82 -13.76
N MET A 757 -24.48 -23.82 -13.92
CA MET A 757 -23.03 -24.00 -13.81
C MET A 757 -22.64 -24.54 -12.42
N ALA A 758 -23.18 -23.98 -11.35
CA ALA A 758 -22.94 -24.40 -9.98
C ALA A 758 -23.42 -25.84 -9.71
N SER A 759 -24.62 -26.18 -10.20
CA SER A 759 -25.19 -27.54 -10.09
C SER A 759 -24.33 -28.58 -10.83
N TYR A 760 -23.86 -28.26 -12.03
CA TYR A 760 -22.97 -29.12 -12.80
C TYR A 760 -21.63 -29.35 -12.08
N LEU A 761 -20.97 -28.26 -11.62
CA LEU A 761 -19.70 -28.33 -10.91
C LEU A 761 -19.82 -29.11 -9.58
N ALA A 762 -20.93 -28.98 -8.87
CA ALA A 762 -21.16 -29.73 -7.65
C ALA A 762 -21.35 -31.24 -7.93
N ASP A 763 -22.08 -31.60 -9.00
CA ASP A 763 -22.39 -32.98 -9.32
C ASP A 763 -21.17 -33.77 -9.84
N ILE A 764 -20.29 -33.15 -10.64
CA ILE A 764 -19.07 -33.85 -11.13
C ILE A 764 -18.07 -34.22 -10.02
N ASN A 765 -18.20 -33.62 -8.84
CA ASN A 765 -17.37 -33.92 -7.68
C ASN A 765 -17.82 -35.13 -6.86
N GLY A 766 -19.04 -35.65 -7.04
CA GLY A 766 -19.60 -36.78 -6.27
C GLY A 766 -19.83 -36.43 -4.79
N GLN A 767 -20.05 -37.47 -3.96
CA GLN A 767 -20.24 -37.29 -2.52
C GLN A 767 -18.89 -37.01 -1.81
N ALA A 768 -18.92 -36.11 -0.84
CA ALA A 768 -17.73 -35.67 -0.08
C ALA A 768 -17.03 -36.86 0.63
N ALA A 769 -15.78 -37.11 0.30
CA ALA A 769 -14.93 -38.00 1.10
C ALA A 769 -14.32 -37.18 2.25
N ARG A 770 -14.47 -37.64 3.49
CA ARG A 770 -13.79 -36.98 4.63
C ARG A 770 -12.28 -37.03 4.42
N PRO A 771 -11.58 -35.90 4.52
CA PRO A 771 -10.12 -35.87 4.42
C PRO A 771 -9.50 -36.70 5.52
N VAL A 772 -8.56 -37.56 5.19
CA VAL A 772 -7.71 -38.25 6.17
C VAL A 772 -6.55 -37.27 6.47
N ALA A 773 -6.49 -36.79 7.70
CA ALA A 773 -5.38 -35.95 8.16
C ALA A 773 -4.05 -36.71 8.07
N ALA A 774 -3.09 -36.18 7.30
CA ALA A 774 -1.73 -36.67 7.29
C ALA A 774 -0.96 -36.13 8.52
N PRO A 775 0.01 -36.88 9.08
CA PRO A 775 0.79 -36.40 10.22
C PRO A 775 1.60 -35.17 9.85
N VAL A 776 1.39 -34.09 10.60
CA VAL A 776 2.03 -32.78 10.33
C VAL A 776 3.42 -32.73 10.97
N ALA A 777 4.46 -32.54 10.19
CA ALA A 777 5.77 -32.12 10.69
C ALA A 777 5.69 -30.67 11.21
N LYS A 778 6.07 -30.43 12.46
CA LYS A 778 6.11 -29.08 13.04
C LYS A 778 7.13 -28.24 12.26
N PRO A 779 6.75 -27.05 11.76
CA PRO A 779 7.65 -26.19 10.99
C PRO A 779 8.74 -25.60 11.88
N ALA A 780 9.94 -25.43 11.32
CA ALA A 780 11.11 -24.81 11.98
C ALA A 780 11.08 -23.27 11.96
N TRP A 781 9.95 -22.64 11.64
CA TRP A 781 9.85 -21.18 11.49
C TRP A 781 9.45 -20.50 12.80
N ASN A 782 10.12 -19.36 13.10
CA ASN A 782 9.68 -18.49 14.19
C ASN A 782 8.48 -17.65 13.73
N THR A 783 7.29 -18.10 14.04
CA THR A 783 6.02 -17.47 13.61
C THR A 783 5.65 -16.22 14.41
N ALA A 784 6.39 -15.87 15.46
CA ALA A 784 6.12 -14.67 16.28
C ALA A 784 6.25 -13.37 15.46
N THR A 785 7.21 -13.31 14.54
CA THR A 785 7.35 -12.17 13.63
C THR A 785 6.16 -12.07 12.69
N GLY A 786 5.74 -13.18 12.07
CA GLY A 786 4.56 -13.23 11.20
C GLY A 786 3.28 -12.82 11.93
N GLU A 787 3.09 -13.27 13.16
CA GLU A 787 1.95 -12.88 14.00
C GLU A 787 1.93 -11.36 14.26
N ARG A 788 3.06 -10.79 14.64
CA ARG A 788 3.18 -9.35 14.91
C ARG A 788 2.89 -8.53 13.66
N LEU A 789 3.46 -8.92 12.52
CA LEU A 789 3.25 -8.23 11.25
C LEU A 789 1.78 -8.31 10.82
N PHE A 790 1.15 -9.47 10.93
CA PHE A 790 -0.27 -9.64 10.61
C PHE A 790 -1.16 -8.78 11.51
N LYS A 791 -0.92 -8.78 12.81
CA LYS A 791 -1.67 -7.96 13.77
C LYS A 791 -1.53 -6.46 13.49
N GLY A 792 -0.34 -6.02 13.04
CA GLY A 792 -0.09 -4.61 12.74
C GLY A 792 -0.60 -4.14 11.38
N ALA A 793 -0.58 -5.03 10.37
CA ALA A 793 -0.86 -4.63 8.98
C ALA A 793 -2.19 -5.15 8.43
N CYS A 794 -2.68 -6.30 8.90
CA CYS A 794 -3.76 -7.03 8.26
C CYS A 794 -5.01 -7.19 9.15
N GLN A 795 -4.82 -7.27 10.47
CA GLN A 795 -5.90 -7.62 11.41
C GLN A 795 -7.04 -6.59 11.46
N ALA A 796 -6.77 -5.33 11.10
CA ALA A 796 -7.80 -4.30 11.04
C ALA A 796 -8.93 -4.64 10.04
N CYS A 797 -8.55 -5.29 8.92
CA CYS A 797 -9.50 -5.72 7.88
C CYS A 797 -9.80 -7.23 7.94
N HIS A 798 -8.88 -8.05 8.47
CA HIS A 798 -8.98 -9.50 8.53
C HIS A 798 -9.08 -9.99 9.97
N SER A 799 -10.25 -9.81 10.60
CA SER A 799 -10.47 -10.34 11.95
C SER A 799 -10.50 -11.88 11.98
N ALA A 800 -10.07 -12.46 13.10
CA ALA A 800 -9.83 -13.90 13.21
C ALA A 800 -11.10 -14.77 13.19
N SER A 801 -12.26 -14.23 13.50
CA SER A 801 -13.44 -15.03 13.86
C SER A 801 -14.66 -14.86 12.97
N GLU A 802 -14.79 -13.76 12.24
CA GLU A 802 -16.00 -13.49 11.45
C GLU A 802 -15.63 -12.79 10.14
N GLY A 803 -15.71 -13.52 9.02
CA GLY A 803 -15.72 -12.92 7.70
C GLY A 803 -17.11 -12.40 7.36
N GLY A 804 -17.20 -11.37 6.51
CA GLY A 804 -18.49 -10.85 6.05
C GLY A 804 -18.41 -9.38 5.60
N PRO A 805 -19.55 -8.79 5.24
CA PRO A 805 -19.62 -7.39 4.84
C PRO A 805 -19.13 -6.46 5.94
N GLN A 806 -18.29 -5.52 5.59
CA GLN A 806 -17.77 -4.47 6.46
C GLN A 806 -17.88 -3.10 5.79
N LEU A 807 -17.49 -2.04 6.49
CA LEU A 807 -17.60 -0.66 6.00
C LEU A 807 -16.88 -0.43 4.65
N PHE A 808 -15.83 -1.20 4.34
CA PHE A 808 -15.02 -1.06 3.12
C PHE A 808 -15.07 -2.30 2.21
N GLY A 809 -16.18 -3.02 2.19
CA GLY A 809 -16.32 -4.21 1.36
C GLY A 809 -16.50 -5.48 2.17
N VAL A 810 -15.94 -6.59 1.69
CA VAL A 810 -16.03 -7.89 2.34
C VAL A 810 -14.65 -8.30 2.85
N SER A 811 -14.55 -8.58 4.14
CA SER A 811 -13.35 -9.18 4.74
C SER A 811 -13.56 -10.69 4.88
N PRO A 812 -12.86 -11.52 4.09
CA PRO A 812 -12.97 -12.97 4.23
C PRO A 812 -12.32 -13.42 5.54
N SER A 813 -12.93 -14.42 6.19
CA SER A 813 -12.29 -15.09 7.32
C SER A 813 -11.03 -15.80 6.87
N MET A 814 -9.92 -15.58 7.57
CA MET A 814 -8.66 -16.27 7.28
C MET A 814 -8.76 -17.78 7.48
N ALA A 815 -9.63 -18.23 8.40
CA ALA A 815 -9.85 -19.65 8.67
C ALA A 815 -10.48 -20.40 7.47
N ASN A 816 -11.22 -19.68 6.62
CA ASN A 816 -11.93 -20.24 5.47
C ASN A 816 -11.23 -19.92 4.13
N SER A 817 -10.02 -19.33 4.16
CA SER A 817 -9.30 -18.97 2.95
C SER A 817 -8.75 -20.20 2.22
N SER A 818 -9.23 -20.42 1.00
CA SER A 818 -8.72 -21.47 0.12
C SER A 818 -7.24 -21.27 -0.25
N SER A 819 -6.78 -20.03 -0.33
CA SER A 819 -5.35 -19.70 -0.59
C SER A 819 -4.45 -20.13 0.58
N ILE A 820 -4.94 -20.10 1.83
CA ILE A 820 -4.18 -20.55 3.00
C ILE A 820 -4.14 -22.09 3.07
N THR A 821 -5.20 -22.76 2.62
CA THR A 821 -5.29 -24.22 2.62
C THR A 821 -4.69 -24.89 1.39
N SER A 822 -4.37 -24.13 0.34
CA SER A 822 -3.79 -24.64 -0.91
C SER A 822 -2.46 -25.38 -0.69
N ALA A 823 -2.13 -26.31 -1.60
CA ALA A 823 -0.85 -27.00 -1.62
C ALA A 823 0.32 -26.03 -1.88
N THR A 824 0.10 -24.95 -2.59
CA THR A 824 1.11 -23.91 -2.91
C THR A 824 0.75 -22.56 -2.28
N PRO A 825 1.73 -21.68 -2.00
CA PRO A 825 1.47 -20.37 -1.43
C PRO A 825 1.11 -19.31 -2.47
N ASP A 826 1.17 -19.63 -3.76
CA ASP A 826 1.21 -18.64 -4.86
C ASP A 826 0.05 -17.65 -4.82
N ASN A 827 -1.19 -18.12 -4.72
CA ASN A 827 -2.35 -17.23 -4.69
C ASN A 827 -2.36 -16.31 -3.45
N LEU A 828 -1.93 -16.82 -2.29
CA LEU A 828 -1.77 -15.99 -1.12
C LEU A 828 -0.70 -14.92 -1.33
N LEU A 829 0.43 -15.30 -1.91
CA LEU A 829 1.55 -14.38 -2.17
C LEU A 829 1.17 -13.32 -3.22
N GLN A 830 0.44 -13.70 -4.29
CA GLN A 830 -0.07 -12.75 -5.27
C GLN A 830 -0.97 -11.71 -4.61
N VAL A 831 -1.96 -12.14 -3.82
CA VAL A 831 -2.87 -11.22 -3.12
C VAL A 831 -2.13 -10.33 -2.11
N VAL A 832 -1.16 -10.85 -1.37
CA VAL A 832 -0.40 -10.05 -0.40
C VAL A 832 0.51 -9.04 -1.11
N LEU A 833 1.19 -9.44 -2.17
CA LEU A 833 2.15 -8.57 -2.85
C LEU A 833 1.46 -7.53 -3.73
N HIS A 834 0.48 -7.95 -4.52
CA HIS A 834 -0.10 -7.10 -5.57
C HIS A 834 -1.49 -6.55 -5.22
N GLY A 835 -2.14 -7.12 -4.19
CA GLY A 835 -3.46 -6.68 -3.75
C GLY A 835 -4.61 -7.19 -4.63
N ILE A 836 -5.76 -6.56 -4.47
CA ILE A 836 -6.96 -6.72 -5.31
C ILE A 836 -7.44 -5.30 -5.61
N ASP A 837 -7.02 -4.75 -6.72
CA ASP A 837 -7.36 -3.39 -7.18
C ASP A 837 -8.60 -3.36 -8.06
N LYS A 838 -8.91 -4.46 -8.73
CA LYS A 838 -10.10 -4.66 -9.56
C LYS A 838 -10.93 -5.84 -9.03
N PRO A 839 -11.75 -5.62 -8.00
CA PRO A 839 -12.58 -6.68 -7.44
C PRO A 839 -13.64 -7.12 -8.45
N ALA A 840 -14.12 -8.36 -8.32
CA ALA A 840 -15.14 -8.92 -9.21
C ALA A 840 -16.46 -8.11 -9.22
N THR A 841 -16.81 -7.48 -8.10
CA THR A 841 -17.92 -6.52 -7.96
C THR A 841 -17.51 -5.40 -7.00
N ASP A 842 -18.06 -4.19 -7.19
CA ASP A 842 -17.78 -3.03 -6.35
C ASP A 842 -18.09 -3.27 -4.85
N ALA A 843 -19.06 -4.14 -4.56
CA ALA A 843 -19.45 -4.49 -3.21
C ALA A 843 -18.36 -5.26 -2.42
N LEU A 844 -17.42 -5.87 -3.12
CA LEU A 844 -16.32 -6.63 -2.47
C LEU A 844 -15.25 -5.73 -1.88
N GLY A 845 -15.12 -4.49 -2.36
CA GLY A 845 -14.04 -3.60 -1.98
C GLY A 845 -12.68 -4.05 -2.54
N TYR A 846 -11.63 -3.31 -2.21
CA TYR A 846 -10.28 -3.59 -2.69
C TYR A 846 -9.33 -3.93 -1.53
N MET A 847 -8.25 -4.63 -1.81
CA MET A 847 -7.15 -4.89 -0.88
C MET A 847 -5.86 -4.26 -1.44
N PRO A 848 -5.14 -3.44 -0.65
CA PRO A 848 -3.87 -2.87 -1.12
C PRO A 848 -2.80 -3.93 -1.27
N GLY A 849 -1.91 -3.77 -2.25
CA GLY A 849 -0.71 -4.59 -2.39
C GLY A 849 0.42 -4.12 -1.49
N PHE A 850 1.19 -5.06 -0.95
CA PHE A 850 2.29 -4.79 -0.02
C PHE A 850 3.68 -5.04 -0.62
N ALA A 851 3.80 -5.16 -1.94
CA ALA A 851 5.08 -5.41 -2.61
C ALA A 851 6.14 -4.35 -2.32
N ALA A 852 5.74 -3.07 -2.23
CA ALA A 852 6.65 -1.96 -1.93
C ALA A 852 6.94 -1.80 -0.43
N SER A 853 6.10 -2.38 0.46
CA SER A 853 6.12 -2.13 1.90
C SER A 853 6.71 -3.27 2.73
N LEU A 854 6.71 -4.50 2.21
CA LEU A 854 7.16 -5.69 2.91
C LEU A 854 8.33 -6.34 2.16
N SER A 855 9.39 -6.71 2.89
CA SER A 855 10.47 -7.53 2.34
C SER A 855 10.02 -8.97 2.08
N ASP A 856 10.77 -9.71 1.25
CA ASP A 856 10.46 -11.12 0.95
C ASP A 856 10.39 -11.97 2.21
N LYS A 857 11.29 -11.73 3.16
CA LYS A 857 11.29 -12.42 4.45
C LYS A 857 10.03 -12.11 5.27
N GLN A 858 9.59 -10.85 5.30
CA GLN A 858 8.41 -10.45 6.05
C GLN A 858 7.12 -11.06 5.48
N VAL A 859 6.98 -11.07 4.16
CA VAL A 859 5.86 -11.74 3.47
C VAL A 859 5.89 -13.25 3.74
N ALA A 860 7.08 -13.86 3.69
CA ALA A 860 7.26 -15.28 4.01
C ALA A 860 6.89 -15.61 5.48
N ASP A 861 7.27 -14.75 6.43
CA ASP A 861 6.93 -14.90 7.85
C ASP A 861 5.41 -14.79 8.08
N ILE A 862 4.72 -13.85 7.42
CA ILE A 862 3.25 -13.72 7.46
C ILE A 862 2.60 -14.98 6.88
N ALA A 863 3.02 -15.43 5.70
CA ALA A 863 2.46 -16.60 5.04
C ALA A 863 2.65 -17.88 5.89
N ALA A 864 3.83 -18.06 6.49
CA ALA A 864 4.13 -19.18 7.38
C ALA A 864 3.23 -19.15 8.63
N TRP A 865 3.03 -17.97 9.22
CA TRP A 865 2.15 -17.82 10.39
C TRP A 865 0.68 -18.08 10.04
N LEU A 866 0.18 -17.52 8.91
CA LEU A 866 -1.18 -17.78 8.44
C LEU A 866 -1.43 -19.28 8.23
N ARG A 867 -0.49 -19.96 7.57
CA ARG A 867 -0.55 -21.42 7.35
C ARG A 867 -0.63 -22.20 8.66
N GLN A 868 0.26 -21.89 9.61
CA GLN A 868 0.30 -22.55 10.90
C GLN A 868 -0.96 -22.28 11.73
N ARG A 869 -1.47 -21.06 11.70
CA ARG A 869 -2.60 -20.62 12.52
C ARG A 869 -3.94 -21.14 12.01
N TYR A 870 -4.14 -21.11 10.68
CA TYR A 870 -5.46 -21.36 10.08
C TYR A 870 -5.55 -22.65 9.26
N ALA A 871 -4.43 -23.29 8.97
CA ALA A 871 -4.39 -24.59 8.30
C ALA A 871 -3.35 -25.52 8.96
N PRO A 872 -3.44 -25.75 10.29
CA PRO A 872 -2.43 -26.52 11.04
C PRO A 872 -2.32 -27.98 10.58
N ASP A 873 -3.37 -28.54 9.98
CA ASP A 873 -3.42 -29.90 9.44
C ASP A 873 -2.80 -30.04 8.05
N GLN A 874 -2.38 -28.92 7.44
CA GLN A 874 -1.75 -28.90 6.13
C GLN A 874 -0.22 -28.82 6.26
N PRO A 875 0.55 -29.45 5.36
CA PRO A 875 2.00 -29.33 5.34
C PRO A 875 2.47 -27.87 5.25
N ALA A 876 3.56 -27.54 5.94
CA ALA A 876 4.20 -26.24 5.82
C ALA A 876 4.77 -26.07 4.40
N TRP A 877 4.60 -24.86 3.82
CA TRP A 877 5.22 -24.53 2.55
C TRP A 877 6.74 -24.42 2.71
N GLN A 878 7.47 -24.87 1.70
CA GLN A 878 8.93 -24.83 1.66
C GLN A 878 9.43 -23.63 0.83
N ASN A 879 10.63 -23.14 1.13
CA ASN A 879 11.33 -22.10 0.37
C ASN A 879 10.50 -20.82 0.16
N LEU A 880 9.73 -20.42 1.19
CA LEU A 880 8.80 -19.30 1.08
C LEU A 880 9.47 -18.00 0.63
N SER A 881 10.65 -17.64 1.16
CA SER A 881 11.33 -16.39 0.79
C SER A 881 11.75 -16.36 -0.69
N GLU A 882 12.24 -17.49 -1.22
CA GLU A 882 12.57 -17.61 -2.64
C GLU A 882 11.29 -17.53 -3.51
N LYS A 883 10.20 -18.12 -3.02
CA LYS A 883 8.91 -18.07 -3.71
C LYS A 883 8.33 -16.67 -3.73
N VAL A 884 8.42 -15.93 -2.64
CA VAL A 884 8.02 -14.51 -2.56
C VAL A 884 8.82 -13.68 -3.58
N ALA A 885 10.16 -13.87 -3.64
CA ALA A 885 11.00 -13.17 -4.61
C ALA A 885 10.59 -13.49 -6.06
N GLN A 886 10.24 -14.74 -6.37
CA GLN A 886 9.76 -15.15 -7.69
C GLN A 886 8.44 -14.46 -8.05
N VAL A 887 7.47 -14.45 -7.13
CA VAL A 887 6.17 -13.80 -7.36
C VAL A 887 6.32 -12.29 -7.50
N ARG A 888 7.15 -11.65 -6.68
CA ARG A 888 7.45 -10.21 -6.79
C ARG A 888 8.10 -9.84 -8.12
N ALA A 889 9.02 -10.66 -8.64
CA ALA A 889 9.70 -10.42 -9.91
C ALA A 889 8.80 -10.65 -11.14
N ASN A 890 7.72 -11.43 -10.98
CA ASN A 890 6.79 -11.76 -12.05
C ASN A 890 5.36 -11.51 -11.56
N PRO A 891 4.95 -10.24 -11.41
CA PRO A 891 3.55 -9.92 -11.20
C PRO A 891 2.78 -10.47 -12.40
N GLY A 892 1.72 -11.23 -12.14
CA GLY A 892 0.84 -11.70 -13.21
C GLY A 892 0.32 -10.49 -14.01
N SER A 893 0.02 -10.69 -15.30
CA SER A 893 -0.68 -9.67 -16.08
C SER A 893 -2.11 -9.55 -15.53
N HIS A 894 -2.44 -8.43 -14.91
CA HIS A 894 -3.79 -8.10 -14.40
C HIS A 894 -4.58 -7.29 -15.39
#